data_39c073523e6e6f41c3a74651b0a61b47
#
_entry.id   39c073523e6e6f41c3a74651b0a61b47
#
_cell.length_a   1.000
_cell.length_b   1.000
_cell.length_c   1.000
_cell.angle_alpha   90.00
_cell.angle_beta   90.00
_cell.angle_gamma   90.00
#
_symmetry.space_group_name_H-M   'P 1'
#
loop_
_entity.id
_entity.type
_entity.pdbx_description
1 polymer ?
#
loop_
_entity_poly.entity_id
_entity_poly.type
_entity_poly.pdbx_seq_one_letter_code
_entity_poly.pdbx_strand_id
1 'polypeptide(L)'
;MNKQTKAPAGSSIRIVPALLLAGLSPAAPAEQPPITELAPITVSAHGGSSIPYDSTGVSVTVLDVAELKEEGITYLDEAISRVPGVYVQPGGGSNQRGNVSNIALRGMSSAQLTLPMLDGLRIYDSSAGCNLTPNVLSRTNIFDIGTLEVLRGSQGALYGNGAVAGVIYMETPEGQGEPSCSIFNEFGSFASYTGNITAQGQQDAISYFLSATYETTDNDIRFLDGSKPADSNSGHYENWQEAVRLDYRPDADTHARITYRRSDARYRKTPDAWGGEPHNKYRTNLLSAAVEKWVSHAFVTELSGGYYSADFMLGRGDNFDLRNVQANWRNEYRWCRHQVTTAGLAYMHTEHEADYASKLNQGTKQDENVFSIFAEHRITPVKGWENTLALRGDESDVYGTLFSLRAASSWSFNDDRTRLSGSLSRGYKAPSAFQRMDGQYTDGWGYTYQGNSSLDCQTSWSADIGIEHEWMPNHIAGITLFWIRTQDAIKTDYNTWPCSFYNAAGYETSKGIELSLSGTWEENWKTGYTLSLTLCDPETADGKQIGYTARQTWAADIHTSPLDGFTTGIGLAAASGRSDYEGASPAMFDAYYTLRWYARYEVNEYLTLHMRVENITNQKFITESAYPYGASYLNPGTAIYGGCTIKF
;
A
#
# COMPACT_ATOMS: atom_id res chain seq x y z
N MET A 1 53.12 34.01 6.06
CA MET A 1 52.26 34.06 4.90
C MET A 1 52.12 32.66 4.35
N ASN A 2 51.25 31.83 4.92
CA ASN A 2 51.04 30.44 4.50
C ASN A 2 49.54 30.24 4.21
N LYS A 3 49.21 30.01 2.96
CA LYS A 3 47.92 29.49 2.56
C LYS A 3 47.92 27.98 2.80
N GLN A 4 47.17 27.50 3.77
CA GLN A 4 46.83 26.09 3.89
C GLN A 4 45.56 25.83 3.09
N THR A 5 45.70 25.06 2.03
CA THR A 5 44.62 24.42 1.27
C THR A 5 44.08 23.27 2.10
N LYS A 6 42.78 23.32 2.46
CA LYS A 6 42.05 22.19 3.02
C LYS A 6 41.64 21.25 1.88
N ALA A 7 42.03 19.99 2.00
CA ALA A 7 41.57 18.91 1.15
C ALA A 7 40.10 18.56 1.45
N PRO A 8 39.33 18.06 0.46
CA PRO A 8 37.94 17.65 0.67
C PRO A 8 37.86 16.36 1.50
N ALA A 9 36.93 16.34 2.42
CA ALA A 9 36.65 15.21 3.28
C ALA A 9 36.18 13.99 2.44
N GLY A 10 36.89 12.88 2.64
CA GLY A 10 36.60 11.63 1.97
C GLY A 10 35.24 11.06 2.37
N SER A 11 34.48 10.61 1.38
CA SER A 11 33.30 9.79 1.54
C SER A 11 33.71 8.45 2.17
N SER A 12 33.29 8.21 3.39
CA SER A 12 33.46 6.92 4.04
C SER A 12 32.49 5.92 3.43
N ILE A 13 32.98 5.09 2.49
CA ILE A 13 32.29 3.88 2.06
C ILE A 13 32.24 2.95 3.27
N ARG A 14 31.09 2.77 3.87
CA ARG A 14 30.85 1.71 4.85
C ARG A 14 30.74 0.39 4.10
N ILE A 15 31.80 -0.38 4.12
CA ILE A 15 31.80 -1.77 3.65
C ILE A 15 30.99 -2.57 4.67
N VAL A 16 29.87 -3.11 4.25
CA VAL A 16 29.14 -4.14 4.99
C VAL A 16 29.99 -5.42 4.96
N PRO A 17 30.29 -6.05 6.09
CA PRO A 17 31.05 -7.31 6.07
C PRO A 17 30.22 -8.37 5.37
N ALA A 18 30.75 -8.87 4.25
CA ALA A 18 30.24 -10.07 3.60
C ALA A 18 30.41 -11.26 4.55
N LEU A 19 29.30 -11.83 5.03
CA LEU A 19 29.31 -13.14 5.67
C LEU A 19 29.71 -14.17 4.62
N LEU A 20 30.91 -14.68 4.71
CA LEU A 20 31.40 -15.84 3.96
C LEU A 20 30.64 -17.08 4.43
N LEU A 21 29.63 -17.50 3.68
CA LEU A 21 29.05 -18.84 3.76
C LEU A 21 30.00 -19.79 3.01
N ALA A 22 30.93 -20.38 3.74
CA ALA A 22 31.73 -21.49 3.24
C ALA A 22 30.97 -22.80 3.45
N GLY A 23 30.70 -23.52 2.36
CA GLY A 23 30.33 -24.92 2.39
C GLY A 23 28.91 -25.28 1.95
N LEU A 24 28.57 -25.04 0.68
CA LEU A 24 27.41 -25.69 0.07
C LEU A 24 27.92 -26.65 -1.01
N SER A 25 27.80 -27.95 -0.77
CA SER A 25 27.96 -28.98 -1.80
C SER A 25 26.74 -28.95 -2.72
N PRO A 26 26.90 -29.12 -4.04
CA PRO A 26 25.76 -29.15 -4.95
C PRO A 26 24.92 -30.40 -4.71
N ALA A 27 23.62 -30.19 -4.43
CA ALA A 27 22.64 -31.27 -4.37
C ALA A 27 22.22 -31.71 -5.78
N ALA A 28 21.92 -32.98 -5.94
CA ALA A 28 21.45 -33.57 -7.19
C ALA A 28 20.01 -33.03 -7.52
N PRO A 29 19.63 -32.97 -8.81
CA PRO A 29 18.33 -32.44 -9.21
C PRO A 29 17.20 -33.31 -8.65
N ALA A 30 16.26 -32.67 -7.93
CA ALA A 30 15.06 -33.31 -7.46
C ALA A 30 14.02 -33.43 -8.58
N GLU A 31 13.41 -34.60 -8.73
CA GLU A 31 12.26 -34.84 -9.61
C GLU A 31 11.11 -33.89 -9.20
N GLN A 32 10.53 -33.19 -10.18
CA GLN A 32 9.36 -32.34 -9.97
C GLN A 32 8.19 -33.16 -9.42
N PRO A 33 7.56 -32.76 -8.33
CA PRO A 33 6.35 -33.43 -7.86
C PRO A 33 5.19 -33.23 -8.86
N PRO A 34 4.23 -34.18 -8.92
CA PRO A 34 3.11 -34.07 -9.82
C PRO A 34 2.27 -32.82 -9.53
N ILE A 35 1.67 -32.26 -10.57
CA ILE A 35 0.79 -31.09 -10.53
C ILE A 35 -0.20 -31.25 -9.37
N THR A 36 0.06 -30.57 -8.28
CA THR A 36 -0.86 -30.51 -7.13
C THR A 36 -1.92 -29.47 -7.49
N GLU A 37 -3.19 -29.78 -7.25
CA GLU A 37 -4.28 -28.79 -7.32
C GLU A 37 -3.80 -27.51 -6.65
N LEU A 38 -3.92 -26.38 -7.36
CA LEU A 38 -3.56 -25.08 -6.82
C LEU A 38 -4.26 -24.90 -5.47
N ALA A 39 -3.50 -24.55 -4.43
CA ALA A 39 -4.07 -24.26 -3.14
C ALA A 39 -5.14 -23.14 -3.30
N PRO A 40 -6.31 -23.27 -2.67
CA PRO A 40 -7.35 -22.26 -2.80
C PRO A 40 -6.80 -20.90 -2.39
N ILE A 41 -7.08 -19.86 -3.19
CA ILE A 41 -6.71 -18.49 -2.87
C ILE A 41 -7.36 -18.14 -1.53
N THR A 42 -6.56 -17.71 -0.57
CA THR A 42 -7.00 -17.32 0.76
C THR A 42 -6.85 -15.82 0.96
N VAL A 43 -7.75 -15.22 1.72
CA VAL A 43 -7.72 -13.81 2.12
C VAL A 43 -7.22 -13.75 3.55
N SER A 44 -6.01 -13.24 3.75
CA SER A 44 -5.36 -13.11 5.07
C SER A 44 -5.84 -11.86 5.82
N ALA A 45 -6.26 -10.83 5.07
CA ALA A 45 -6.78 -9.58 5.62
C ALA A 45 -8.14 -9.70 6.29
N HIS A 46 -8.69 -10.88 6.48
CA HIS A 46 -9.98 -11.08 7.13
C HIS A 46 -9.83 -11.17 8.67
N GLY A 47 -9.41 -10.07 9.29
CA GLY A 47 -9.31 -9.95 10.76
C GLY A 47 -8.31 -10.90 11.40
N GLY A 48 -7.28 -11.36 10.66
CA GLY A 48 -6.27 -12.31 11.13
C GLY A 48 -6.65 -13.78 10.93
N SER A 49 -7.84 -14.11 10.43
CA SER A 49 -8.20 -15.45 9.99
C SER A 49 -8.05 -15.54 8.48
N SER A 50 -7.24 -16.45 7.97
CA SER A 50 -7.25 -16.76 6.53
C SER A 50 -8.53 -17.48 6.17
N ILE A 51 -9.29 -16.92 5.23
CA ILE A 51 -10.51 -17.53 4.72
C ILE A 51 -10.39 -17.74 3.21
N PRO A 52 -11.03 -18.77 2.66
CA PRO A 52 -11.08 -18.92 1.21
C PRO A 52 -11.68 -17.67 0.54
N TYR A 53 -11.11 -17.27 -0.59
CA TYR A 53 -11.58 -16.12 -1.36
C TYR A 53 -13.09 -16.22 -1.69
N ASP A 54 -13.56 -17.41 -2.04
CA ASP A 54 -14.96 -17.67 -2.38
C ASP A 54 -15.93 -17.44 -1.21
N SER A 55 -15.42 -17.52 0.01
CA SER A 55 -16.20 -17.35 1.25
C SER A 55 -16.29 -15.89 1.70
N THR A 56 -15.54 -14.97 1.08
CA THR A 56 -15.62 -13.55 1.46
C THR A 56 -16.76 -12.85 0.76
N GLY A 57 -17.64 -12.21 1.50
CA GLY A 57 -18.72 -11.37 0.96
C GLY A 57 -18.29 -9.93 0.65
N VAL A 58 -17.02 -9.58 0.84
CA VAL A 58 -16.48 -8.25 0.57
C VAL A 58 -15.71 -8.22 -0.74
N SER A 59 -15.62 -7.04 -1.36
CA SER A 59 -14.80 -6.82 -2.54
C SER A 59 -13.32 -6.82 -2.16
N VAL A 60 -12.60 -7.87 -2.50
CA VAL A 60 -11.15 -8.02 -2.27
C VAL A 60 -10.44 -8.39 -3.56
N THR A 61 -9.22 -7.93 -3.72
CA THR A 61 -8.29 -8.40 -4.76
C THR A 61 -7.03 -8.89 -4.08
N VAL A 62 -6.68 -10.13 -4.30
CA VAL A 62 -5.40 -10.73 -3.92
C VAL A 62 -4.48 -10.63 -5.13
N LEU A 63 -3.34 -10.01 -4.96
CA LEU A 63 -2.34 -9.83 -6.01
C LEU A 63 -1.25 -10.88 -5.86
N ASP A 64 -0.96 -11.61 -6.93
CA ASP A 64 0.18 -12.51 -6.97
C ASP A 64 1.48 -11.71 -7.10
N VAL A 65 2.19 -11.61 -5.99
CA VAL A 65 3.44 -10.83 -5.92
C VAL A 65 4.55 -11.48 -6.74
N ALA A 66 4.54 -12.79 -6.95
CA ALA A 66 5.51 -13.47 -7.78
C ALA A 66 5.28 -13.11 -9.26
N GLU A 67 4.04 -13.14 -9.72
CA GLU A 67 3.66 -12.70 -11.08
C GLU A 67 4.03 -11.23 -11.31
N LEU A 68 3.71 -10.34 -10.36
CA LEU A 68 4.08 -8.92 -10.45
C LEU A 68 5.59 -8.70 -10.60
N LYS A 69 6.42 -9.47 -9.88
CA LYS A 69 7.88 -9.43 -10.04
C LYS A 69 8.32 -9.91 -11.41
N GLU A 70 7.68 -10.94 -11.95
CA GLU A 70 7.96 -11.45 -13.31
C GLU A 70 7.61 -10.43 -14.39
N GLU A 71 6.57 -9.65 -14.18
CA GLU A 71 6.19 -8.53 -15.04
C GLU A 71 7.10 -7.29 -14.88
N GLY A 72 8.07 -7.34 -13.98
CA GLY A 72 9.00 -6.24 -13.70
C GLY A 72 8.39 -5.10 -12.88
N ILE A 73 7.32 -5.36 -12.12
CA ILE A 73 6.82 -4.44 -11.10
C ILE A 73 7.79 -4.48 -9.93
N THR A 74 8.19 -3.32 -9.43
CA THR A 74 9.15 -3.22 -8.33
C THR A 74 8.60 -2.47 -7.12
N TYR A 75 7.48 -1.76 -7.27
CA TYR A 75 6.90 -0.93 -6.23
C TYR A 75 5.43 -1.24 -5.96
N LEU A 76 5.06 -1.00 -4.72
CA LEU A 76 3.73 -1.33 -4.21
C LEU A 76 2.62 -0.44 -4.79
N ASP A 77 2.86 0.86 -4.94
CA ASP A 77 1.90 1.79 -5.53
C ASP A 77 1.62 1.46 -7.01
N GLU A 78 2.63 0.98 -7.73
CA GLU A 78 2.48 0.48 -9.09
C GLU A 78 1.65 -0.81 -9.13
N ALA A 79 1.92 -1.75 -8.22
CA ALA A 79 1.17 -2.99 -8.10
C ALA A 79 -0.33 -2.75 -7.83
N ILE A 80 -0.65 -1.92 -6.84
CA ILE A 80 -2.05 -1.66 -6.47
C ILE A 80 -2.80 -0.81 -7.49
N SER A 81 -2.12 -0.03 -8.34
CA SER A 81 -2.77 0.75 -9.41
C SER A 81 -3.50 -0.11 -10.45
N ARG A 82 -3.23 -1.41 -10.48
CA ARG A 82 -3.88 -2.40 -11.36
C ARG A 82 -5.20 -2.94 -10.81
N VAL A 83 -5.47 -2.69 -9.53
CA VAL A 83 -6.67 -3.18 -8.85
C VAL A 83 -7.88 -2.34 -9.27
N PRO A 84 -9.03 -2.96 -9.64
CA PRO A 84 -10.25 -2.22 -9.87
C PRO A 84 -10.62 -1.36 -8.64
N GLY A 85 -11.07 -0.14 -8.87
CA GLY A 85 -11.42 0.79 -7.80
C GLY A 85 -10.23 1.57 -7.20
N VAL A 86 -9.00 1.30 -7.63
CA VAL A 86 -7.81 2.01 -7.15
C VAL A 86 -7.35 3.03 -8.18
N TYR A 87 -7.15 4.26 -7.75
CA TYR A 87 -6.46 5.28 -8.50
C TYR A 87 -5.24 5.75 -7.71
N VAL A 88 -4.07 5.60 -8.30
CA VAL A 88 -2.82 6.15 -7.77
C VAL A 88 -2.49 7.39 -8.58
N GLN A 89 -2.64 8.56 -7.96
CA GLN A 89 -2.18 9.79 -8.57
C GLN A 89 -0.67 9.89 -8.36
N PRO A 90 0.10 9.96 -9.43
CA PRO A 90 1.53 10.21 -9.31
C PRO A 90 1.76 11.53 -8.58
N GLY A 91 2.59 11.54 -7.56
CA GLY A 91 2.97 12.77 -6.84
C GLY A 91 3.87 13.67 -7.65
N GLY A 92 4.07 14.90 -7.19
CA GLY A 92 4.74 16.00 -7.86
C GLY A 92 6.02 15.63 -8.59
N GLY A 93 5.89 15.51 -9.90
CA GLY A 93 6.92 15.01 -10.76
C GLY A 93 6.78 13.54 -11.12
N SER A 94 5.62 12.96 -11.00
CA SER A 94 5.05 11.72 -11.54
C SER A 94 5.93 10.48 -11.68
N ASN A 95 5.43 9.38 -11.20
CA ASN A 95 6.14 8.09 -11.17
C ASN A 95 7.58 8.23 -10.66
N GLN A 96 7.79 9.30 -9.91
CA GLN A 96 9.09 9.63 -9.36
C GLN A 96 9.19 9.04 -7.97
N ARG A 97 10.19 8.25 -7.80
CA ARG A 97 10.45 7.56 -6.53
C ARG A 97 10.67 8.56 -5.40
N GLY A 98 10.13 8.25 -4.23
CA GLY A 98 10.30 9.05 -3.02
C GLY A 98 9.36 10.24 -2.88
N ASN A 99 8.59 10.58 -3.89
CA ASN A 99 7.60 11.63 -3.80
C ASN A 99 6.23 11.11 -3.33
N VAL A 100 5.35 12.03 -2.96
CA VAL A 100 4.01 11.70 -2.46
C VAL A 100 3.14 11.19 -3.61
N SER A 101 2.51 10.03 -3.42
CA SER A 101 1.44 9.54 -4.29
C SER A 101 0.13 9.58 -3.51
N ASN A 102 -0.90 10.19 -4.06
CA ASN A 102 -2.24 10.11 -3.49
C ASN A 102 -2.91 8.85 -4.00
N ILE A 103 -3.51 8.10 -3.08
CA ILE A 103 -4.25 6.88 -3.40
C ILE A 103 -5.71 7.12 -3.09
N ALA A 104 -6.56 6.91 -4.09
CA ALA A 104 -8.00 6.93 -3.93
C ALA A 104 -8.56 5.52 -4.17
N LEU A 105 -9.34 5.03 -3.21
CA LEU A 105 -10.12 3.82 -3.37
C LEU A 105 -11.57 4.19 -3.66
N ARG A 106 -12.11 3.72 -4.81
CA ARG A 106 -13.47 4.01 -5.24
C ARG A 106 -13.81 5.51 -5.24
N GLY A 107 -12.84 6.34 -5.65
CA GLY A 107 -12.99 7.80 -5.68
C GLY A 107 -13.00 8.49 -4.31
N MET A 108 -12.75 7.78 -3.22
CA MET A 108 -12.54 8.37 -1.91
C MET A 108 -11.04 8.61 -1.73
N SER A 109 -10.64 9.86 -1.90
CA SER A 109 -9.26 10.28 -1.76
C SER A 109 -9.03 10.85 -0.36
N SER A 110 -8.09 10.31 0.29
CA SER A 110 -7.33 10.91 1.40
C SER A 110 -6.37 9.83 1.86
N ALA A 111 -5.13 10.18 2.05
CA ALA A 111 -4.14 9.29 2.65
C ALA A 111 -4.58 8.72 4.01
N GLN A 112 -5.68 9.23 4.56
CA GLN A 112 -6.20 8.86 5.86
C GLN A 112 -7.50 8.02 5.80
N LEU A 113 -8.10 7.82 4.61
CA LEU A 113 -9.32 7.02 4.44
C LEU A 113 -9.02 5.57 4.04
N THR A 114 -7.81 5.31 3.56
CA THR A 114 -7.30 3.98 3.24
C THR A 114 -6.27 3.58 4.28
N LEU A 115 -6.46 2.43 4.90
CA LEU A 115 -5.59 1.92 5.95
C LEU A 115 -4.54 0.96 5.39
N PRO A 116 -3.25 1.29 5.38
CA PRO A 116 -2.21 0.31 5.13
C PRO A 116 -1.90 -0.51 6.38
N MET A 117 -1.80 -1.83 6.18
CA MET A 117 -1.44 -2.82 7.20
C MET A 117 -0.21 -3.60 6.74
N LEU A 118 0.73 -3.84 7.63
CA LEU A 118 1.93 -4.63 7.33
C LEU A 118 2.24 -5.55 8.52
N ASP A 119 2.35 -6.85 8.23
CA ASP A 119 2.64 -7.89 9.23
C ASP A 119 1.72 -7.82 10.47
N GLY A 120 0.43 -7.52 10.24
CA GLY A 120 -0.59 -7.40 11.27
C GLY A 120 -0.65 -6.06 11.99
N LEU A 121 0.28 -5.14 11.74
CA LEU A 121 0.30 -3.81 12.32
C LEU A 121 -0.22 -2.75 11.35
N ARG A 122 -0.91 -1.75 11.90
CA ARG A 122 -1.26 -0.54 11.17
C ARG A 122 0.00 0.29 10.98
N ILE A 123 0.28 0.67 9.74
CA ILE A 123 1.39 1.55 9.43
C ILE A 123 0.83 2.93 9.06
N TYR A 124 1.31 3.96 9.73
CA TYR A 124 0.91 5.33 9.49
C TYR A 124 2.09 6.13 8.97
N ASP A 125 1.79 7.22 8.34
CA ASP A 125 2.77 8.25 8.09
C ASP A 125 2.79 9.26 9.24
N SER A 126 3.97 9.61 9.75
CA SER A 126 4.15 10.57 10.84
C SER A 126 3.63 11.96 10.49
N SER A 127 3.60 12.30 9.22
CA SER A 127 3.06 13.55 8.72
C SER A 127 1.57 13.49 8.42
N ALA A 128 0.88 12.38 8.78
CA ALA A 128 -0.54 12.21 8.54
C ALA A 128 -1.33 13.36 9.17
N GLY A 129 -1.74 14.31 8.35
CA GLY A 129 -2.47 15.50 8.80
C GLY A 129 -1.94 16.83 8.32
N CYS A 130 -0.67 16.99 8.06
CA CYS A 130 -0.26 18.07 7.18
C CYS A 130 -0.52 17.61 5.75
N ASN A 131 -1.05 18.48 4.88
CA ASN A 131 -1.32 18.18 3.46
C ASN A 131 -0.10 17.68 2.65
N LEU A 132 0.95 17.30 3.33
CA LEU A 132 2.24 16.83 2.82
C LEU A 132 2.44 15.33 3.09
N THR A 133 1.37 14.56 3.23
CA THR A 133 1.42 13.15 3.65
C THR A 133 2.30 12.34 2.69
N PRO A 134 3.52 11.99 3.05
CA PRO A 134 4.29 11.04 2.28
C PRO A 134 3.59 9.69 2.39
N ASN A 135 3.18 9.14 1.27
CA ASN A 135 2.54 7.84 1.27
C ASN A 135 3.61 6.77 1.48
N VAL A 136 3.52 6.03 2.58
CA VAL A 136 4.44 4.92 2.87
C VAL A 136 4.49 3.90 1.72
N LEU A 137 3.40 3.74 0.98
CA LEU A 137 3.28 2.77 -0.10
C LEU A 137 4.13 3.13 -1.33
N SER A 138 4.32 4.43 -1.62
CA SER A 138 5.16 4.90 -2.74
C SER A 138 6.66 4.70 -2.51
N ARG A 139 7.05 4.33 -1.30
CA ARG A 139 8.44 4.04 -0.90
C ARG A 139 8.67 2.57 -0.57
N THR A 140 7.63 1.75 -0.62
CA THR A 140 7.72 0.32 -0.35
C THR A 140 7.89 -0.44 -1.65
N ASN A 141 8.99 -1.18 -1.76
CA ASN A 141 9.18 -2.11 -2.88
C ASN A 141 8.49 -3.45 -2.58
N ILE A 142 8.31 -4.27 -3.61
CA ILE A 142 7.61 -5.55 -3.49
C ILE A 142 8.53 -6.75 -3.21
N PHE A 143 9.87 -6.57 -3.11
CA PHE A 143 10.80 -7.70 -2.97
C PHE A 143 10.62 -8.45 -1.66
N ASP A 144 10.20 -7.76 -0.62
CA ASP A 144 9.97 -8.28 0.72
C ASP A 144 8.47 -8.38 1.08
N ILE A 145 7.60 -8.41 0.08
CA ILE A 145 6.17 -8.67 0.21
C ILE A 145 5.86 -10.05 -0.35
N GLY A 146 5.14 -10.85 0.44
CA GLY A 146 4.64 -12.19 0.06
C GLY A 146 3.15 -12.19 -0.21
N THR A 147 2.39 -11.46 0.61
CA THR A 147 0.94 -11.29 0.47
C THR A 147 0.62 -9.82 0.24
N LEU A 148 -0.20 -9.54 -0.78
CA LEU A 148 -0.69 -8.20 -1.08
C LEU A 148 -2.19 -8.29 -1.41
N GLU A 149 -2.99 -7.69 -0.55
CA GLU A 149 -4.45 -7.73 -0.66
C GLU A 149 -5.02 -6.31 -0.57
N VAL A 150 -6.01 -6.01 -1.41
CA VAL A 150 -6.72 -4.73 -1.41
C VAL A 150 -8.19 -4.98 -1.14
N LEU A 151 -8.65 -4.61 0.06
CA LEU A 151 -10.05 -4.68 0.48
C LEU A 151 -10.69 -3.32 0.22
N ARG A 152 -11.78 -3.30 -0.55
CA ARG A 152 -12.49 -2.08 -0.95
C ARG A 152 -13.78 -1.91 -0.15
N GLY A 153 -14.14 -0.66 0.11
CA GLY A 153 -15.25 -0.32 1.01
C GLY A 153 -14.83 -0.34 2.48
N SER A 154 -15.71 0.12 3.37
CA SER A 154 -15.37 0.26 4.79
C SER A 154 -15.06 -1.09 5.45
N GLN A 155 -13.91 -1.15 6.12
CA GLN A 155 -13.43 -2.30 6.89
C GLN A 155 -13.34 -1.99 8.40
N GLY A 156 -14.05 -0.93 8.85
CA GLY A 156 -14.00 -0.45 10.23
C GLY A 156 -14.39 -1.51 11.27
N ALA A 157 -15.28 -2.45 10.93
CA ALA A 157 -15.70 -3.52 11.85
C ALA A 157 -14.58 -4.50 12.23
N LEU A 158 -13.53 -4.61 11.42
CA LEU A 158 -12.36 -5.43 11.73
C LEU A 158 -11.18 -4.59 12.20
N TYR A 159 -10.96 -3.46 11.52
CA TYR A 159 -9.74 -2.68 11.67
C TYR A 159 -9.95 -1.34 12.40
N GLY A 160 -11.19 -0.89 12.64
CA GLY A 160 -11.47 0.37 13.35
C GLY A 160 -11.13 1.63 12.54
N ASN A 161 -10.54 2.60 13.23
CA ASN A 161 -10.24 3.95 12.71
C ASN A 161 -9.48 3.94 11.37
N GLY A 162 -9.91 4.76 10.41
CA GLY A 162 -9.19 4.99 9.14
C GLY A 162 -9.46 3.98 8.03
N ALA A 163 -10.10 2.84 8.30
CA ALA A 163 -10.47 1.84 7.29
C ALA A 163 -11.82 2.19 6.61
N VAL A 164 -11.94 3.41 6.10
CA VAL A 164 -13.19 3.98 5.53
C VAL A 164 -13.36 3.62 4.06
N ALA A 165 -12.35 3.87 3.24
CA ALA A 165 -12.36 3.56 1.82
C ALA A 165 -11.90 2.13 1.55
N GLY A 166 -11.04 1.59 2.42
CA GLY A 166 -10.53 0.23 2.31
C GLY A 166 -9.29 -0.01 3.15
N VAL A 167 -8.71 -1.21 2.94
CA VAL A 167 -7.46 -1.66 3.57
C VAL A 167 -6.54 -2.18 2.48
N ILE A 168 -5.26 -1.82 2.56
CA ILE A 168 -4.17 -2.44 1.79
C ILE A 168 -3.38 -3.28 2.78
N TYR A 169 -3.50 -4.59 2.65
CA TYR A 169 -2.91 -5.54 3.59
C TYR A 169 -1.69 -6.21 2.96
N MET A 170 -0.61 -6.26 3.71
CA MET A 170 0.68 -6.78 3.29
C MET A 170 1.28 -7.67 4.35
N GLU A 171 1.95 -8.73 3.92
CA GLU A 171 2.77 -9.55 4.81
C GLU A 171 4.14 -9.83 4.19
N THR A 172 5.15 -9.87 5.04
CA THR A 172 6.49 -10.36 4.69
C THR A 172 6.40 -11.86 4.36
N PRO A 173 7.10 -12.35 3.30
CA PRO A 173 7.09 -13.76 2.95
C PRO A 173 7.53 -14.66 4.10
N GLU A 174 6.92 -15.82 4.23
CA GLU A 174 7.44 -16.90 5.05
C GLU A 174 8.52 -17.67 4.25
N GLY A 175 9.62 -18.02 4.91
CA GLY A 175 10.64 -18.86 4.29
C GLY A 175 10.11 -20.27 4.02
N GLN A 176 10.43 -20.81 2.85
CA GLN A 176 9.93 -22.11 2.41
C GLN A 176 11.05 -22.92 1.75
N GLY A 177 10.91 -24.25 1.82
CA GLY A 177 11.79 -25.18 1.12
C GLY A 177 13.23 -25.19 1.63
N GLU A 178 14.12 -25.74 0.82
CA GLU A 178 15.54 -25.76 1.10
C GLU A 178 16.15 -24.34 1.14
N PRO A 179 17.23 -24.13 1.90
CA PRO A 179 17.91 -22.85 1.92
C PRO A 179 18.27 -22.35 0.53
N SER A 180 17.85 -21.15 0.21
CA SER A 180 18.08 -20.52 -1.09
C SER A 180 18.45 -19.04 -0.91
N CYS A 181 19.21 -18.50 -1.86
CA CYS A 181 19.57 -17.10 -1.92
C CYS A 181 19.35 -16.58 -3.33
N SER A 182 18.87 -15.36 -3.46
CA SER A 182 18.76 -14.68 -4.74
C SER A 182 19.33 -13.27 -4.68
N ILE A 183 19.94 -12.84 -5.77
CA ILE A 183 20.47 -11.49 -5.94
C ILE A 183 19.84 -10.90 -7.20
N PHE A 184 19.06 -9.85 -7.02
CA PHE A 184 18.46 -9.07 -8.10
C PHE A 184 19.26 -7.80 -8.32
N ASN A 185 19.51 -7.44 -9.57
CA ASN A 185 20.11 -6.17 -9.97
C ASN A 185 19.40 -5.63 -11.19
N GLU A 186 19.02 -4.36 -11.15
CA GLU A 186 18.44 -3.62 -12.28
C GLU A 186 19.10 -2.25 -12.40
N PHE A 187 19.41 -1.85 -13.62
CA PHE A 187 19.92 -0.53 -14.00
C PHE A 187 19.00 0.08 -15.03
N GLY A 188 18.89 1.39 -15.05
CA GLY A 188 18.01 2.01 -16.03
C GLY A 188 18.16 3.50 -16.22
N SER A 189 17.19 4.07 -16.91
CA SER A 189 17.06 5.50 -17.16
C SER A 189 17.10 6.29 -15.86
N PHE A 190 17.50 7.56 -15.95
CA PHE A 190 17.60 8.49 -14.81
C PHE A 190 18.60 8.04 -13.74
N ALA A 191 19.72 7.45 -14.18
CA ALA A 191 20.75 6.87 -13.31
C ALA A 191 20.19 5.90 -12.26
N SER A 192 19.12 5.20 -12.60
CA SER A 192 18.45 4.29 -11.66
C SER A 192 19.24 3.02 -11.44
N TYR A 193 19.30 2.60 -10.21
CA TYR A 193 19.80 1.30 -9.78
C TYR A 193 18.91 0.73 -8.68
N THR A 194 18.57 -0.54 -8.79
CA THR A 194 17.91 -1.32 -7.74
C THR A 194 18.67 -2.62 -7.55
N GLY A 195 19.12 -2.87 -6.33
CA GLY A 195 19.74 -4.13 -5.92
C GLY A 195 18.98 -4.73 -4.74
N ASN A 196 18.68 -6.01 -4.82
CA ASN A 196 18.05 -6.74 -3.72
C ASN A 196 18.79 -8.07 -3.48
N ILE A 197 18.94 -8.45 -2.22
CA ILE A 197 19.41 -9.77 -1.79
C ILE A 197 18.32 -10.36 -0.92
N THR A 198 17.88 -11.58 -1.26
CA THR A 198 16.92 -12.35 -0.48
C THR A 198 17.52 -13.69 -0.12
N ALA A 199 17.37 -14.11 1.14
CA ALA A 199 17.70 -15.46 1.58
C ALA A 199 16.51 -16.03 2.35
N GLN A 200 16.15 -17.29 2.06
CA GLN A 200 15.02 -17.94 2.71
C GLN A 200 15.26 -19.45 2.83
N GLY A 201 14.50 -20.07 3.70
CA GLY A 201 14.53 -21.52 3.84
C GLY A 201 13.73 -21.97 5.06
N GLN A 202 13.54 -23.29 5.13
CA GLN A 202 12.92 -23.96 6.26
C GLN A 202 13.78 -25.15 6.68
N GLN A 203 14.02 -25.27 7.96
CA GLN A 203 14.68 -26.42 8.57
C GLN A 203 13.93 -26.83 9.84
N ASP A 204 13.42 -28.05 9.86
CA ASP A 204 12.61 -28.59 10.95
C ASP A 204 11.43 -27.67 11.30
N ALA A 205 11.40 -27.17 12.53
CA ALA A 205 10.36 -26.31 13.06
C ALA A 205 10.56 -24.81 12.77
N ILE A 206 11.69 -24.42 12.13
CA ILE A 206 12.06 -23.02 11.93
C ILE A 206 12.05 -22.71 10.44
N SER A 207 11.37 -21.65 10.05
CA SER A 207 11.53 -21.04 8.74
C SER A 207 12.00 -19.58 8.87
N TYR A 208 12.72 -19.10 7.86
CA TYR A 208 13.30 -17.77 7.85
C TYR A 208 13.23 -17.13 6.47
N PHE A 209 13.02 -15.82 6.48
CA PHE A 209 13.11 -14.95 5.30
C PHE A 209 13.90 -13.70 5.66
N LEU A 210 14.88 -13.37 4.83
CA LEU A 210 15.76 -12.21 4.96
C LEU A 210 15.76 -11.47 3.64
N SER A 211 15.61 -10.16 3.66
CA SER A 211 15.69 -9.32 2.46
C SER A 211 16.42 -8.01 2.78
N ALA A 212 17.26 -7.57 1.86
CA ALA A 212 17.87 -6.24 1.90
C ALA A 212 17.84 -5.64 0.50
N THR A 213 17.26 -4.45 0.37
CA THR A 213 17.12 -3.71 -0.88
C THR A 213 17.80 -2.36 -0.77
N TYR A 214 18.56 -2.00 -1.78
CA TYR A 214 19.03 -0.64 -2.00
C TYR A 214 18.58 -0.15 -3.36
N GLU A 215 18.10 1.07 -3.42
CA GLU A 215 17.70 1.71 -4.65
C GLU A 215 18.13 3.16 -4.70
N THR A 216 18.40 3.65 -5.90
CA THR A 216 18.68 5.06 -6.14
C THR A 216 18.21 5.45 -7.53
N THR A 217 17.81 6.71 -7.71
CA THR A 217 17.45 7.29 -9.00
C THR A 217 17.55 8.81 -8.94
N ASP A 218 17.88 9.46 -10.06
CA ASP A 218 17.85 10.90 -10.16
C ASP A 218 16.48 11.43 -10.59
N ASN A 219 15.53 10.53 -10.90
CA ASN A 219 14.22 10.89 -11.45
C ASN A 219 14.33 11.78 -12.70
N ASP A 220 13.22 12.22 -13.30
CA ASP A 220 13.19 13.17 -14.43
C ASP A 220 12.15 14.26 -14.18
N ILE A 221 12.45 15.18 -13.26
CA ILE A 221 11.56 16.29 -12.95
C ILE A 221 11.53 17.28 -14.11
N ARG A 222 10.35 17.56 -14.65
CA ARG A 222 10.12 18.56 -15.69
C ARG A 222 8.90 19.40 -15.39
N PHE A 223 9.03 20.71 -15.64
CA PHE A 223 7.90 21.62 -15.64
C PHE A 223 7.10 21.53 -16.94
N LEU A 224 5.91 22.13 -16.95
CA LEU A 224 5.01 22.12 -18.12
C LEU A 224 5.66 22.66 -19.39
N ASP A 225 6.55 23.63 -19.29
CA ASP A 225 7.31 24.18 -20.41
C ASP A 225 8.45 23.28 -20.90
N GLY A 226 8.62 22.11 -20.26
CA GLY A 226 9.69 21.15 -20.55
C GLY A 226 11.03 21.48 -19.88
N SER A 227 11.15 22.60 -19.18
CA SER A 227 12.36 22.97 -18.44
C SER A 227 12.56 22.03 -17.25
N LYS A 228 13.81 21.91 -16.80
CA LYS A 228 14.18 21.19 -15.58
C LYS A 228 14.39 22.18 -14.43
N PRO A 229 14.29 21.74 -13.17
CA PRO A 229 14.69 22.54 -12.03
C PRO A 229 16.12 23.09 -12.20
N ALA A 230 16.36 24.28 -11.69
CA ALA A 230 17.70 24.91 -11.75
C ALA A 230 18.76 24.10 -11.00
N ASP A 231 18.38 23.41 -9.94
CA ASP A 231 19.23 22.44 -9.25
C ASP A 231 19.21 21.10 -10.00
N SER A 232 20.35 20.73 -10.59
CA SER A 232 20.49 19.48 -11.36
C SER A 232 20.32 18.21 -10.52
N ASN A 233 20.41 18.30 -9.19
CA ASN A 233 20.22 17.17 -8.27
C ASN A 233 18.77 17.08 -7.74
N SER A 234 17.88 17.98 -8.17
CA SER A 234 16.46 17.89 -7.81
C SER A 234 15.89 16.56 -8.31
N GLY A 235 15.20 15.85 -7.44
CA GLY A 235 14.62 14.55 -7.74
C GLY A 235 15.47 13.37 -7.31
N HIS A 236 16.72 13.57 -6.88
CA HIS A 236 17.53 12.46 -6.39
C HIS A 236 16.85 11.74 -5.22
N TYR A 237 16.74 10.43 -5.33
CA TYR A 237 16.13 9.53 -4.35
C TYR A 237 17.06 8.37 -4.06
N GLU A 238 17.17 8.02 -2.80
CA GLU A 238 17.82 6.80 -2.34
C GLU A 238 16.98 6.17 -1.22
N ASN A 239 16.97 4.84 -1.16
CA ASN A 239 16.24 4.10 -0.13
C ASN A 239 16.95 2.79 0.21
N TRP A 240 17.04 2.50 1.51
CA TRP A 240 17.46 1.22 2.06
C TRP A 240 16.27 0.57 2.75
N GLN A 241 15.97 -0.68 2.39
CA GLN A 241 14.94 -1.47 3.05
C GLN A 241 15.50 -2.80 3.50
N GLU A 242 15.12 -3.20 4.69
CA GLU A 242 15.52 -4.46 5.31
C GLU A 242 14.26 -5.15 5.87
N ALA A 243 14.16 -6.46 5.69
CA ALA A 243 13.12 -7.29 6.26
C ALA A 243 13.70 -8.60 6.78
N VAL A 244 13.26 -8.99 7.97
CA VAL A 244 13.60 -10.27 8.60
C VAL A 244 12.30 -10.86 9.13
N ARG A 245 12.00 -12.08 8.77
CA ARG A 245 10.91 -12.86 9.35
C ARG A 245 11.43 -14.21 9.80
N LEU A 246 11.03 -14.61 11.00
CA LEU A 246 11.28 -15.92 11.59
C LEU A 246 9.95 -16.52 12.04
N ASP A 247 9.69 -17.73 11.63
CA ASP A 247 8.54 -18.53 12.05
C ASP A 247 9.01 -19.77 12.79
N TYR A 248 8.30 -20.15 13.85
CA TYR A 248 8.58 -21.32 14.67
C TYR A 248 7.31 -22.14 14.87
N ARG A 249 7.33 -23.38 14.37
CA ARG A 249 6.26 -24.37 14.47
C ARG A 249 6.75 -25.62 15.19
N PRO A 250 6.80 -25.61 16.54
CA PRO A 250 7.28 -26.76 17.31
C PRO A 250 6.38 -28.00 17.20
N ASP A 251 5.13 -27.79 16.92
CA ASP A 251 4.09 -28.80 16.74
C ASP A 251 3.04 -28.32 15.73
N ALA A 252 2.10 -29.18 15.35
CA ALA A 252 1.04 -28.87 14.39
C ALA A 252 0.04 -27.80 14.89
N ASP A 253 0.00 -27.55 16.20
CA ASP A 253 -0.99 -26.69 16.85
C ASP A 253 -0.42 -25.32 17.25
N THR A 254 0.89 -25.11 17.14
CA THR A 254 1.55 -23.88 17.63
C THR A 254 2.33 -23.23 16.49
N HIS A 255 2.06 -21.95 16.27
CA HIS A 255 2.81 -21.13 15.34
C HIS A 255 3.20 -19.80 16.01
N ALA A 256 4.50 -19.54 16.12
CA ALA A 256 5.04 -18.27 16.58
C ALA A 256 5.76 -17.57 15.42
N ARG A 257 5.57 -16.27 15.30
CA ARG A 257 6.16 -15.44 14.25
C ARG A 257 6.74 -14.17 14.85
N ILE A 258 7.90 -13.76 14.34
CA ILE A 258 8.47 -12.43 14.60
C ILE A 258 8.95 -11.84 13.28
N THR A 259 8.63 -10.57 13.05
CA THR A 259 9.04 -9.83 11.86
C THR A 259 9.64 -8.50 12.26
N TYR A 260 10.80 -8.18 11.69
CA TYR A 260 11.43 -6.86 11.79
C TYR A 260 11.60 -6.28 10.40
N ARG A 261 11.27 -4.99 10.26
CA ARG A 261 11.46 -4.23 9.01
C ARG A 261 11.99 -2.84 9.30
N ARG A 262 12.79 -2.36 8.37
CA ARG A 262 13.30 -0.98 8.39
C ARG A 262 13.32 -0.41 6.98
N SER A 263 13.02 0.88 6.85
CA SER A 263 13.24 1.66 5.65
C SER A 263 13.90 2.99 6.03
N ASP A 264 14.90 3.41 5.27
CA ASP A 264 15.60 4.72 5.42
C ASP A 264 15.70 5.33 4.02
N ALA A 265 14.78 6.25 3.70
CA ALA A 265 14.67 6.87 2.41
C ALA A 265 15.02 8.36 2.48
N ARG A 266 15.66 8.87 1.42
CA ARG A 266 15.97 10.26 1.24
C ARG A 266 15.53 10.72 -0.14
N TYR A 267 14.90 11.86 -0.16
CA TYR A 267 14.42 12.47 -1.38
C TYR A 267 14.83 13.94 -1.44
N ARG A 268 15.49 14.34 -2.53
CA ARG A 268 15.84 15.73 -2.79
C ARG A 268 14.76 16.37 -3.66
N LYS A 269 13.83 17.06 -3.01
CA LYS A 269 12.81 17.81 -3.74
C LYS A 269 13.42 19.03 -4.45
N THR A 270 12.68 19.59 -5.40
CA THR A 270 13.01 20.89 -5.99
C THR A 270 13.10 21.95 -4.90
N PRO A 271 14.17 22.78 -4.84
CA PRO A 271 14.26 23.87 -3.88
C PRO A 271 13.00 24.75 -3.99
N ASP A 272 12.39 24.98 -2.82
CA ASP A 272 11.28 25.93 -2.76
C ASP A 272 11.79 27.39 -2.84
N ALA A 273 10.88 28.31 -3.12
CA ALA A 273 11.22 29.73 -3.23
C ALA A 273 11.74 30.35 -1.90
N TRP A 274 11.71 29.58 -0.81
CA TRP A 274 12.03 30.03 0.55
C TRP A 274 13.40 29.53 1.05
N GLY A 275 14.16 28.82 0.19
CA GLY A 275 15.58 28.51 0.44
C GLY A 275 15.84 27.45 1.52
N GLY A 276 14.90 26.57 1.78
CA GLY A 276 15.11 25.43 2.70
C GLY A 276 16.09 24.40 2.13
N GLU A 277 16.73 23.62 3.02
CA GLU A 277 17.51 22.45 2.61
C GLU A 277 16.61 21.49 1.82
N PRO A 278 17.01 21.03 0.63
CA PRO A 278 16.11 20.33 -0.28
C PRO A 278 15.89 18.85 0.09
N HIS A 279 16.45 18.35 1.19
CA HIS A 279 16.41 16.92 1.52
C HIS A 279 15.30 16.57 2.51
N ASN A 280 14.32 15.79 2.06
CA ASN A 280 13.40 15.09 2.93
C ASN A 280 13.99 13.74 3.33
N LYS A 281 13.83 13.32 4.58
CA LYS A 281 14.26 12.03 5.10
C LYS A 281 13.07 11.31 5.71
N TYR A 282 12.97 10.03 5.43
CA TYR A 282 11.93 9.16 5.96
C TYR A 282 12.59 7.94 6.57
N ARG A 283 12.28 7.65 7.82
CA ARG A 283 12.71 6.41 8.46
C ARG A 283 11.52 5.74 9.09
N THR A 284 11.36 4.46 8.80
CA THR A 284 10.36 3.63 9.47
C THR A 284 11.02 2.41 10.07
N ASN A 285 10.53 1.99 11.24
CA ASN A 285 10.89 0.71 11.83
C ASN A 285 9.60 0.02 12.26
N LEU A 286 9.54 -1.29 12.06
CA LEU A 286 8.44 -2.14 12.45
C LEU A 286 9.01 -3.39 13.13
N LEU A 287 8.48 -3.73 14.28
CA LEU A 287 8.70 -5.01 14.95
C LEU A 287 7.33 -5.59 15.28
N SER A 288 6.98 -6.71 14.70
CA SER A 288 5.75 -7.43 15.02
C SER A 288 6.06 -8.83 15.56
N ALA A 289 5.18 -9.33 16.41
CA ALA A 289 5.23 -10.70 16.89
C ALA A 289 3.80 -11.24 17.02
N ALA A 290 3.65 -12.53 16.75
CA ALA A 290 2.38 -13.24 16.94
C ALA A 290 2.64 -14.66 17.44
N VAL A 291 1.75 -15.15 18.27
CA VAL A 291 1.69 -16.55 18.68
C VAL A 291 0.26 -17.05 18.54
N GLU A 292 0.07 -18.02 17.67
CA GLU A 292 -1.19 -18.73 17.47
C GLU A 292 -1.10 -20.12 18.10
N LYS A 293 -2.17 -20.53 18.81
CA LYS A 293 -2.31 -21.85 19.40
C LYS A 293 -3.68 -22.44 19.15
N TRP A 294 -3.73 -23.59 18.51
CA TRP A 294 -4.88 -24.46 18.46
C TRP A 294 -5.01 -25.20 19.81
N VAL A 295 -5.95 -24.75 20.62
CA VAL A 295 -6.21 -25.36 21.94
C VAL A 295 -7.03 -26.63 21.78
N SER A 296 -7.84 -26.68 20.74
CA SER A 296 -8.60 -27.85 20.31
C SER A 296 -8.98 -27.73 18.83
N HIS A 297 -9.53 -28.76 18.22
CA HIS A 297 -10.05 -28.70 16.85
C HIS A 297 -11.12 -27.61 16.62
N ALA A 298 -11.76 -27.13 17.69
CA ALA A 298 -12.80 -26.13 17.63
C ALA A 298 -12.34 -24.73 18.08
N PHE A 299 -11.18 -24.62 18.74
CA PHE A 299 -10.77 -23.36 19.35
C PHE A 299 -9.31 -23.03 19.06
N VAL A 300 -9.10 -21.88 18.43
CA VAL A 300 -7.78 -21.27 18.23
C VAL A 300 -7.73 -19.90 18.90
N THR A 301 -6.59 -19.58 19.49
CA THR A 301 -6.30 -18.27 20.09
C THR A 301 -5.01 -17.71 19.50
N GLU A 302 -4.97 -16.41 19.27
CA GLU A 302 -3.79 -15.70 18.82
C GLU A 302 -3.57 -14.47 19.70
N LEU A 303 -2.34 -14.30 20.14
CA LEU A 303 -1.85 -13.06 20.73
C LEU A 303 -0.84 -12.46 19.77
N SER A 304 -1.11 -11.25 19.29
CA SER A 304 -0.24 -10.53 18.35
C SER A 304 -0.05 -9.08 18.77
N GLY A 305 1.00 -8.47 18.28
CA GLY A 305 1.25 -7.06 18.53
C GLY A 305 2.62 -6.64 18.06
N GLY A 306 2.96 -5.38 18.34
CA GLY A 306 4.26 -4.87 17.96
C GLY A 306 4.40 -3.37 18.13
N TYR A 307 5.50 -2.88 17.59
CA TYR A 307 5.91 -1.50 17.62
C TYR A 307 6.16 -1.02 16.20
N TYR A 308 5.64 0.15 15.88
CA TYR A 308 5.90 0.86 14.63
C TYR A 308 6.36 2.28 14.94
N SER A 309 7.43 2.74 14.30
CA SER A 309 7.84 4.14 14.31
C SER A 309 8.04 4.68 12.90
N ALA A 310 7.71 5.96 12.74
CA ALA A 310 7.92 6.70 11.51
C ALA A 310 8.45 8.09 11.82
N ASP A 311 9.67 8.38 11.37
CA ASP A 311 10.33 9.66 11.52
C ASP A 311 10.36 10.33 10.14
N PHE A 312 9.84 11.53 10.04
CA PHE A 312 9.84 12.32 8.83
C PHE A 312 10.47 13.69 9.08
N MET A 313 11.56 13.97 8.39
CA MET A 313 12.24 15.26 8.43
C MET A 313 12.07 15.97 7.08
N LEU A 314 11.46 17.13 7.12
CA LEU A 314 11.45 18.05 5.98
C LEU A 314 12.80 18.76 5.86
N GLY A 315 13.21 19.06 4.64
CA GLY A 315 14.49 19.70 4.34
C GLY A 315 14.72 21.04 5.04
N ARG A 316 13.65 21.73 5.44
CA ARG A 316 13.76 22.97 6.23
C ARG A 316 13.97 22.74 7.73
N GLY A 317 14.01 21.47 8.17
CA GLY A 317 14.31 21.09 9.56
C GLY A 317 13.08 20.83 10.42
N ASP A 318 11.87 20.78 9.86
CA ASP A 318 10.69 20.29 10.60
C ASP A 318 10.77 18.78 10.73
N ASN A 319 10.56 18.26 11.93
CA ASN A 319 10.50 16.84 12.22
C ASN A 319 9.11 16.44 12.68
N PHE A 320 8.68 15.29 12.20
CA PHE A 320 7.42 14.64 12.62
C PHE A 320 7.76 13.21 13.02
N ASP A 321 7.55 12.91 14.28
CA ASP A 321 7.81 11.59 14.85
C ASP A 321 6.49 10.94 15.23
N LEU A 322 6.31 9.69 14.81
CA LEU A 322 5.20 8.84 15.21
C LEU A 322 5.74 7.57 15.85
N ARG A 323 5.18 7.19 16.98
CA ARG A 323 5.41 5.91 17.65
C ARG A 323 4.08 5.27 17.95
N ASN A 324 3.95 4.00 17.60
CA ASN A 324 2.71 3.27 17.77
C ASN A 324 3.00 1.88 18.35
N VAL A 325 2.33 1.56 19.45
CA VAL A 325 2.34 0.22 20.08
C VAL A 325 0.97 -0.39 19.90
N GLN A 326 0.91 -1.61 19.42
CA GLN A 326 -0.33 -2.34 19.21
C GLN A 326 -0.27 -3.71 19.89
N ALA A 327 -1.40 -4.13 20.46
CA ALA A 327 -1.58 -5.48 21.00
C ALA A 327 -2.99 -5.97 20.67
N ASN A 328 -3.11 -7.20 20.20
CA ASN A 328 -4.38 -7.83 19.85
C ASN A 328 -4.44 -9.22 20.46
N TRP A 329 -5.57 -9.57 21.00
CA TRP A 329 -5.89 -10.91 21.43
C TRP A 329 -7.14 -11.38 20.72
N ARG A 330 -7.01 -12.32 19.82
CA ARG A 330 -8.06 -12.88 18.95
C ARG A 330 -8.34 -14.32 19.34
N ASN A 331 -9.61 -14.68 19.34
CA ASN A 331 -10.08 -16.03 19.62
C ASN A 331 -11.08 -16.42 18.54
N GLU A 332 -10.92 -17.60 17.95
CA GLU A 332 -11.86 -18.18 17.00
C GLU A 332 -12.45 -19.47 17.60
N TYR A 333 -13.76 -19.57 17.59
CA TYR A 333 -14.47 -20.75 18.02
C TYR A 333 -15.36 -21.31 16.92
N ARG A 334 -15.14 -22.55 16.55
CA ARG A 334 -15.89 -23.32 15.55
C ARG A 334 -16.97 -24.11 16.24
N TRP A 335 -18.22 -23.56 16.26
CA TRP A 335 -19.39 -24.22 16.86
C TRP A 335 -19.74 -25.52 16.16
N CYS A 336 -19.63 -25.52 14.85
CA CYS A 336 -19.78 -26.65 13.97
C CYS A 336 -19.14 -26.31 12.60
N ARG A 337 -19.23 -27.24 11.63
CA ARG A 337 -18.70 -26.99 10.28
C ARG A 337 -19.35 -25.81 9.53
N HIS A 338 -20.47 -25.30 10.04
CA HIS A 338 -21.24 -24.22 9.40
C HIS A 338 -21.25 -22.91 10.17
N GLN A 339 -20.63 -22.85 11.33
CA GLN A 339 -20.66 -21.64 12.16
C GLN A 339 -19.33 -21.44 12.87
N VAL A 340 -18.77 -20.23 12.70
CA VAL A 340 -17.52 -19.79 13.30
C VAL A 340 -17.74 -18.41 13.91
N THR A 341 -17.29 -18.23 15.15
CA THR A 341 -17.25 -16.91 15.80
C THR A 341 -15.81 -16.54 16.09
N THR A 342 -15.40 -15.38 15.62
CA THR A 342 -14.14 -14.74 16.00
C THR A 342 -14.47 -13.57 16.92
N ALA A 343 -13.78 -13.45 18.06
CA ALA A 343 -13.92 -12.34 18.98
C ALA A 343 -12.57 -11.96 19.58
N GLY A 344 -12.39 -10.69 19.92
CA GLY A 344 -11.12 -10.26 20.45
C GLY A 344 -11.14 -8.90 21.11
N LEU A 345 -9.98 -8.59 21.68
CA LEU A 345 -9.64 -7.30 22.28
C LEU A 345 -8.44 -6.73 21.55
N ALA A 346 -8.40 -5.42 21.40
CA ALA A 346 -7.24 -4.74 20.85
C ALA A 346 -6.93 -3.49 21.70
N TYR A 347 -5.64 -3.19 21.80
CA TYR A 347 -5.15 -1.96 22.39
C TYR A 347 -4.16 -1.30 21.45
N MET A 348 -4.23 0.00 21.32
CA MET A 348 -3.31 0.81 20.55
C MET A 348 -2.94 2.07 21.33
N HIS A 349 -1.65 2.33 21.44
CA HIS A 349 -1.12 3.58 21.93
C HIS A 349 -0.33 4.26 20.82
N THR A 350 -0.62 5.53 20.55
CA THR A 350 0.04 6.32 19.51
C THR A 350 0.56 7.61 20.11
N GLU A 351 1.84 7.88 19.92
CA GLU A 351 2.48 9.17 20.22
C GLU A 351 2.79 9.90 18.92
N HIS A 352 2.42 11.16 18.86
CA HIS A 352 2.81 12.08 17.81
C HIS A 352 3.61 13.22 18.41
N GLU A 353 4.79 13.46 17.85
CA GLU A 353 5.62 14.60 18.21
C GLU A 353 5.99 15.37 16.94
N ALA A 354 5.86 16.69 16.97
CA ALA A 354 6.25 17.55 15.87
C ALA A 354 7.11 18.69 16.39
N ASP A 355 8.34 18.76 15.88
CA ASP A 355 9.28 19.84 16.10
C ASP A 355 9.41 20.68 14.85
N TYR A 356 9.30 21.98 14.98
CA TYR A 356 9.33 22.90 13.86
C TYR A 356 10.58 23.78 13.87
N ALA A 357 11.26 23.88 12.73
CA ALA A 357 12.42 24.75 12.57
C ALA A 357 12.09 26.24 12.72
N SER A 358 10.85 26.63 12.45
CA SER A 358 10.39 28.00 12.63
C SER A 358 10.12 28.29 14.11
N LYS A 359 10.73 29.35 14.64
CA LYS A 359 10.45 29.86 16.00
C LYS A 359 9.02 30.37 16.19
N LEU A 360 8.25 30.54 15.12
CA LEU A 360 6.84 30.92 15.15
C LEU A 360 5.94 29.71 15.47
N ASN A 361 6.43 28.50 15.24
CA ASN A 361 5.71 27.27 15.51
C ASN A 361 6.16 26.70 16.86
N GLN A 362 5.22 26.27 17.66
CA GLN A 362 5.51 25.55 18.90
C GLN A 362 5.45 24.04 18.61
N GLY A 363 6.47 23.32 19.02
CA GLY A 363 6.45 21.87 18.98
C GLY A 363 5.23 21.32 19.70
N THR A 364 4.64 20.26 19.15
CA THR A 364 3.43 19.63 19.72
C THR A 364 3.71 18.17 20.02
N LYS A 365 3.25 17.71 21.17
CA LYS A 365 3.22 16.30 21.52
C LYS A 365 1.79 15.93 21.85
N GLN A 366 1.30 14.85 21.23
CA GLN A 366 -0.03 14.31 21.46
C GLN A 366 0.03 12.79 21.57
N ASP A 367 -0.67 12.29 22.57
CA ASP A 367 -0.80 10.86 22.83
C ASP A 367 -2.27 10.47 22.62
N GLU A 368 -2.48 9.25 22.18
CA GLU A 368 -3.81 8.66 21.99
C GLU A 368 -3.79 7.20 22.41
N ASN A 369 -4.76 6.82 23.24
CA ASN A 369 -4.99 5.44 23.64
C ASN A 369 -6.35 4.99 23.10
N VAL A 370 -6.38 3.85 22.41
CA VAL A 370 -7.60 3.23 21.91
C VAL A 370 -7.70 1.82 22.45
N PHE A 371 -8.80 1.54 23.16
CA PHE A 371 -9.17 0.19 23.55
C PHE A 371 -10.35 -0.28 22.71
N SER A 372 -10.30 -1.52 22.23
CA SER A 372 -11.30 -2.04 21.31
C SER A 372 -11.78 -3.42 21.69
N ILE A 373 -13.07 -3.67 21.44
CA ILE A 373 -13.69 -4.98 21.46
C ILE A 373 -14.34 -5.25 20.12
N PHE A 374 -14.13 -6.43 19.57
CA PHE A 374 -14.73 -6.82 18.30
C PHE A 374 -15.23 -8.25 18.31
N ALA A 375 -16.21 -8.53 17.49
CA ALA A 375 -16.72 -9.86 17.23
C ALA A 375 -17.20 -9.98 15.80
N GLU A 376 -16.95 -11.13 15.20
CA GLU A 376 -17.45 -11.54 13.89
C GLU A 376 -18.07 -12.92 13.99
N HIS A 377 -19.24 -13.11 13.40
CA HIS A 377 -19.89 -14.40 13.27
C HIS A 377 -20.10 -14.74 11.81
N ARG A 378 -19.59 -15.90 11.39
CA ARG A 378 -19.77 -16.46 10.04
C ARG A 378 -20.69 -17.67 10.13
N ILE A 379 -21.62 -17.74 9.18
CA ILE A 379 -22.57 -18.85 9.05
C ILE A 379 -22.69 -19.27 7.59
N THR A 380 -22.59 -20.58 7.34
CA THR A 380 -22.78 -21.23 6.03
C THR A 380 -24.08 -22.03 6.05
N PRO A 381 -25.24 -21.40 5.80
CA PRO A 381 -26.54 -22.07 5.91
C PRO A 381 -26.68 -23.28 5.00
N VAL A 382 -26.14 -23.15 3.78
CA VAL A 382 -26.04 -24.23 2.79
C VAL A 382 -24.67 -24.14 2.11
N LYS A 383 -24.23 -25.23 1.51
CA LYS A 383 -22.94 -25.25 0.78
C LYS A 383 -22.86 -24.09 -0.23
N GLY A 384 -21.76 -23.37 -0.22
CA GLY A 384 -21.48 -22.27 -1.13
C GLY A 384 -22.13 -20.93 -0.73
N TRP A 385 -22.98 -20.86 0.32
CA TRP A 385 -23.57 -19.62 0.78
C TRP A 385 -23.06 -19.26 2.18
N GLU A 386 -22.22 -18.25 2.28
CA GLU A 386 -21.67 -17.76 3.53
C GLU A 386 -22.18 -16.34 3.85
N ASN A 387 -22.51 -16.12 5.11
CA ASN A 387 -22.92 -14.83 5.63
C ASN A 387 -22.04 -14.45 6.81
N THR A 388 -21.66 -13.19 6.87
CA THR A 388 -20.81 -12.65 7.93
C THR A 388 -21.47 -11.42 8.55
N LEU A 389 -21.46 -11.38 9.88
CA LEU A 389 -21.81 -10.18 10.65
C LEU A 389 -20.64 -9.85 11.57
N ALA A 390 -20.12 -8.63 11.48
CA ALA A 390 -19.06 -8.14 12.33
C ALA A 390 -19.43 -6.83 13.02
N LEU A 391 -19.03 -6.69 14.27
CA LEU A 391 -19.26 -5.54 15.14
C LEU A 391 -17.96 -5.18 15.85
N ARG A 392 -17.71 -3.88 16.03
CA ARG A 392 -16.57 -3.36 16.79
C ARG A 392 -16.97 -2.10 17.55
N GLY A 393 -16.53 -2.03 18.79
CA GLY A 393 -16.56 -0.82 19.62
C GLY A 393 -15.14 -0.38 19.93
N ASP A 394 -14.84 0.88 19.71
CA ASP A 394 -13.56 1.51 20.04
C ASP A 394 -13.83 2.59 21.08
N GLU A 395 -13.04 2.61 22.15
CA GLU A 395 -13.03 3.66 23.17
C GLU A 395 -11.67 4.35 23.13
N SER A 396 -11.69 5.65 22.82
CA SER A 396 -10.50 6.50 22.78
C SER A 396 -10.56 7.57 23.85
N ASP A 397 -9.43 7.85 24.50
CA ASP A 397 -9.26 8.97 25.42
C ASP A 397 -9.35 10.35 24.73
N VAL A 398 -9.33 10.38 23.40
CA VAL A 398 -9.32 11.58 22.58
C VAL A 398 -10.68 11.88 21.96
N TYR A 399 -11.34 10.88 21.36
CA TYR A 399 -12.60 11.07 20.62
C TYR A 399 -13.78 10.24 21.14
N GLY A 400 -13.60 9.58 22.31
CA GLY A 400 -14.65 8.80 22.97
C GLY A 400 -15.02 7.52 22.25
N THR A 401 -16.25 7.06 22.44
CA THR A 401 -16.74 5.76 21.99
C THR A 401 -17.29 5.82 20.57
N LEU A 402 -16.81 4.93 19.71
CA LEU A 402 -17.26 4.77 18.33
C LEU A 402 -17.60 3.31 18.01
N PHE A 403 -18.57 3.12 17.12
CA PHE A 403 -19.02 1.81 16.69
C PHE A 403 -18.88 1.64 15.19
N SER A 404 -18.42 0.46 14.79
CA SER A 404 -18.35 0.00 13.40
C SER A 404 -19.10 -1.30 13.26
N LEU A 405 -19.68 -1.54 12.08
CA LEU A 405 -20.38 -2.78 11.75
C LEU A 405 -20.16 -3.16 10.29
N ARG A 406 -20.29 -4.46 10.01
CA ARG A 406 -20.30 -5.01 8.66
C ARG A 406 -21.25 -6.20 8.59
N ALA A 407 -22.07 -6.22 7.56
CA ALA A 407 -22.82 -7.39 7.13
C ALA A 407 -22.40 -7.73 5.69
N ALA A 408 -22.03 -8.98 5.44
CA ALA A 408 -21.57 -9.42 4.13
C ALA A 408 -22.12 -10.80 3.81
N SER A 409 -22.31 -11.08 2.53
CA SER A 409 -22.81 -12.37 2.02
C SER A 409 -22.07 -12.75 0.75
N SER A 410 -21.70 -14.01 0.61
CA SER A 410 -21.16 -14.61 -0.59
C SER A 410 -21.93 -15.88 -0.92
N TRP A 411 -22.29 -16.04 -2.17
CA TRP A 411 -22.99 -17.22 -2.64
C TRP A 411 -22.36 -17.74 -3.93
N SER A 412 -21.66 -18.88 -3.81
CA SER A 412 -21.10 -19.63 -4.94
C SER A 412 -22.08 -20.69 -5.39
N PHE A 413 -22.37 -20.76 -6.69
CA PHE A 413 -23.31 -21.68 -7.31
C PHE A 413 -22.84 -22.04 -8.73
N ASN A 414 -23.57 -22.89 -9.42
CA ASN A 414 -23.22 -23.37 -10.76
C ASN A 414 -21.85 -24.08 -10.77
N ASP A 415 -21.72 -25.09 -9.88
CA ASP A 415 -20.44 -25.82 -9.65
C ASP A 415 -19.28 -24.90 -9.29
N ASP A 416 -19.55 -23.93 -8.40
CA ASP A 416 -18.64 -22.89 -7.90
C ASP A 416 -18.10 -21.92 -8.97
N ARG A 417 -18.65 -21.98 -10.22
CA ARG A 417 -18.24 -21.10 -11.32
C ARG A 417 -18.83 -19.69 -11.24
N THR A 418 -19.86 -19.49 -10.44
CA THR A 418 -20.51 -18.19 -10.32
C THR A 418 -20.58 -17.81 -8.85
N ARG A 419 -20.03 -16.65 -8.52
CA ARG A 419 -20.09 -16.07 -7.18
C ARG A 419 -20.86 -14.77 -7.20
N LEU A 420 -21.90 -14.67 -6.37
CA LEU A 420 -22.59 -13.43 -6.04
C LEU A 420 -22.13 -12.99 -4.66
N SER A 421 -21.70 -11.76 -4.53
CA SER A 421 -21.24 -11.19 -3.26
C SER A 421 -21.88 -9.84 -2.99
N GLY A 422 -21.97 -9.45 -1.72
CA GLY A 422 -22.42 -8.12 -1.36
C GLY A 422 -22.11 -7.80 0.09
N SER A 423 -21.90 -6.52 0.36
CA SER A 423 -21.63 -6.03 1.69
C SER A 423 -22.32 -4.70 2.00
N LEU A 424 -22.58 -4.48 3.30
CA LEU A 424 -22.98 -3.19 3.88
C LEU A 424 -22.13 -2.97 5.12
N SER A 425 -21.43 -1.85 5.16
CA SER A 425 -20.48 -1.56 6.23
C SER A 425 -20.59 -0.12 6.72
N ARG A 426 -20.33 0.08 8.01
CA ARG A 426 -20.13 1.37 8.63
C ARG A 426 -18.73 1.44 9.24
N GLY A 427 -18.03 2.54 8.99
CA GLY A 427 -16.74 2.83 9.58
C GLY A 427 -16.60 4.29 9.96
N TYR A 428 -15.45 4.64 10.51
CA TYR A 428 -15.15 6.01 10.91
C TYR A 428 -13.67 6.33 10.72
N LYS A 429 -13.37 7.65 10.73
CA LYS A 429 -12.04 8.20 10.80
C LYS A 429 -11.96 9.31 11.81
N ALA A 430 -11.08 9.17 12.79
CA ALA A 430 -10.81 10.21 13.77
C ALA A 430 -9.95 11.34 13.16
N PRO A 431 -10.09 12.58 13.66
CA PRO A 431 -9.20 13.67 13.30
C PRO A 431 -7.75 13.32 13.64
N SER A 432 -6.82 13.68 12.78
CA SER A 432 -5.38 13.45 13.03
C SER A 432 -4.84 14.35 14.15
N ALA A 433 -3.69 14.00 14.71
CA ALA A 433 -2.99 14.81 15.69
C ALA A 433 -2.71 16.23 15.18
N PHE A 434 -2.34 16.38 13.91
CA PHE A 434 -2.11 17.67 13.28
C PHE A 434 -3.41 18.51 13.18
N GLN A 435 -4.53 17.89 12.82
CA GLN A 435 -5.81 18.57 12.71
C GLN A 435 -6.34 19.08 14.07
N ARG A 436 -5.90 18.46 15.18
CA ARG A 436 -6.31 18.76 16.55
C ARG A 436 -5.30 19.57 17.37
N MET A 437 -4.10 19.85 16.81
CA MET A 437 -3.02 20.48 17.57
C MET A 437 -3.42 21.76 18.28
N ASP A 438 -2.91 21.98 19.49
CA ASP A 438 -3.11 23.20 20.30
C ASP A 438 -2.16 24.33 19.89
N GLY A 439 -1.89 24.52 18.62
CA GLY A 439 -0.92 25.52 18.19
C GLY A 439 -1.09 25.87 16.74
N GLN A 440 -0.17 26.67 16.25
CA GLN A 440 -0.13 27.05 14.84
C GLN A 440 1.09 26.43 14.19
N TYR A 441 0.92 26.02 12.95
CA TYR A 441 1.98 25.52 12.09
C TYR A 441 1.98 26.31 10.79
N THR A 442 3.15 26.83 10.41
CA THR A 442 3.34 27.47 9.10
C THR A 442 4.15 26.54 8.19
N ASP A 443 3.56 26.15 7.06
CA ASP A 443 4.18 25.28 6.08
C ASP A 443 5.24 26.01 5.22
N GLY A 444 5.91 25.27 4.32
CA GLY A 444 6.93 25.81 3.43
C GLY A 444 6.41 26.77 2.35
N TRP A 445 5.09 26.85 2.17
CA TRP A 445 4.44 27.78 1.26
C TRP A 445 3.93 29.04 1.97
N GLY A 446 4.13 29.14 3.29
CA GLY A 446 3.72 30.27 4.10
C GLY A 446 2.27 30.21 4.59
N TYR A 447 1.54 29.11 4.37
CA TYR A 447 0.24 28.91 4.98
C TYR A 447 0.40 28.58 6.46
N THR A 448 -0.32 29.32 7.30
CA THR A 448 -0.38 29.03 8.73
C THR A 448 -1.67 28.29 9.04
N TYR A 449 -1.58 27.16 9.68
CA TYR A 449 -2.70 26.30 10.08
C TYR A 449 -2.91 26.42 11.58
N GLN A 450 -4.16 26.44 11.99
CA GLN A 450 -4.59 26.36 13.39
C GLN A 450 -5.35 25.05 13.58
N GLY A 451 -4.91 24.23 14.52
CA GLY A 451 -5.64 23.02 14.87
C GLY A 451 -6.97 23.32 15.54
N ASN A 452 -7.87 22.35 15.51
CA ASN A 452 -9.21 22.43 16.07
C ASN A 452 -9.53 21.17 16.89
N SER A 453 -9.45 21.27 18.21
CA SER A 453 -9.73 20.16 19.13
C SER A 453 -11.22 19.78 19.22
N SER A 454 -12.12 20.58 18.63
CA SER A 454 -13.57 20.31 18.61
C SER A 454 -14.06 19.54 17.39
N LEU A 455 -13.13 19.02 16.57
CA LEU A 455 -13.49 18.24 15.39
C LEU A 455 -14.16 16.90 15.78
N ASP A 456 -15.28 16.63 15.13
CA ASP A 456 -15.94 15.32 15.17
C ASP A 456 -15.24 14.31 14.25
N CYS A 457 -15.41 13.03 14.57
CA CYS A 457 -14.96 11.96 13.69
C CYS A 457 -15.79 11.90 12.41
N GLN A 458 -15.13 11.72 11.27
CA GLN A 458 -15.82 11.40 10.02
C GLN A 458 -16.46 10.02 10.14
N THR A 459 -17.70 9.86 9.71
CA THR A 459 -18.37 8.56 9.64
C THR A 459 -18.72 8.20 8.20
N SER A 460 -18.65 6.92 7.86
CA SER A 460 -18.95 6.45 6.52
C SER A 460 -19.88 5.26 6.52
N TRP A 461 -20.69 5.17 5.48
CA TRP A 461 -21.38 3.98 5.06
C TRP A 461 -20.90 3.56 3.68
N SER A 462 -20.69 2.29 3.46
CA SER A 462 -20.41 1.73 2.15
C SER A 462 -21.27 0.50 1.89
N ALA A 463 -21.68 0.34 0.64
CA ALA A 463 -22.38 -0.84 0.15
C ALA A 463 -21.82 -1.24 -1.20
N ASP A 464 -21.74 -2.53 -1.44
CA ASP A 464 -21.43 -3.09 -2.76
C ASP A 464 -22.21 -4.38 -3.03
N ILE A 465 -22.37 -4.68 -4.32
CA ILE A 465 -22.86 -5.94 -4.83
C ILE A 465 -22.06 -6.31 -6.07
N GLY A 466 -21.55 -7.52 -6.11
CA GLY A 466 -20.71 -8.03 -7.20
C GLY A 466 -21.15 -9.39 -7.69
N ILE A 467 -20.89 -9.66 -8.94
CA ILE A 467 -20.98 -10.99 -9.56
C ILE A 467 -19.67 -11.29 -10.25
N GLU A 468 -19.15 -12.47 -10.04
CA GLU A 468 -18.02 -13.05 -10.76
C GLU A 468 -18.45 -14.35 -11.40
N HIS A 469 -17.99 -14.57 -12.62
CA HIS A 469 -18.31 -15.77 -13.37
C HIS A 469 -17.09 -16.31 -14.12
N GLU A 470 -16.77 -17.57 -13.84
CA GLU A 470 -15.82 -18.34 -14.64
C GLU A 470 -16.53 -18.85 -15.89
N TRP A 471 -16.42 -18.08 -16.97
CA TRP A 471 -17.10 -18.41 -18.24
C TRP A 471 -16.38 -19.50 -19.04
N MET A 472 -15.09 -19.73 -18.74
CA MET A 472 -14.26 -20.82 -19.25
C MET A 472 -13.22 -21.16 -18.14
N PRO A 473 -12.70 -22.40 -18.06
CA PRO A 473 -11.68 -22.75 -17.07
C PRO A 473 -10.52 -21.75 -17.05
N ASN A 474 -10.20 -21.23 -15.88
CA ASN A 474 -9.18 -20.19 -15.66
C ASN A 474 -9.49 -18.83 -16.31
N HIS A 475 -10.74 -18.53 -16.68
CA HIS A 475 -11.15 -17.24 -17.24
C HIS A 475 -12.33 -16.67 -16.47
N ILE A 476 -12.11 -15.60 -15.73
CA ILE A 476 -13.05 -14.99 -14.80
C ILE A 476 -13.42 -13.59 -15.26
N ALA A 477 -14.71 -13.29 -15.29
CA ALA A 477 -15.23 -11.94 -15.48
C ALA A 477 -15.98 -11.50 -14.23
N GLY A 478 -15.76 -10.27 -13.79
CA GLY A 478 -16.36 -9.69 -12.61
C GLY A 478 -16.98 -8.32 -12.87
N ILE A 479 -18.12 -8.06 -12.22
CA ILE A 479 -18.78 -6.75 -12.19
C ILE A 479 -19.14 -6.45 -10.74
N THR A 480 -18.77 -5.27 -10.24
CA THR A 480 -19.16 -4.80 -8.91
C THR A 480 -19.76 -3.40 -9.01
N LEU A 481 -20.93 -3.22 -8.45
CA LEU A 481 -21.54 -1.91 -8.20
C LEU A 481 -21.22 -1.50 -6.77
N PHE A 482 -20.85 -0.25 -6.56
CA PHE A 482 -20.54 0.25 -5.23
C PHE A 482 -21.13 1.63 -4.95
N TRP A 483 -21.29 1.91 -3.67
CA TRP A 483 -21.67 3.21 -3.14
C TRP A 483 -20.99 3.45 -1.80
N ILE A 484 -20.42 4.65 -1.62
CA ILE A 484 -19.80 5.11 -0.39
C ILE A 484 -20.34 6.50 -0.08
N ARG A 485 -20.65 6.77 1.20
CA ARG A 485 -21.09 8.05 1.69
C ARG A 485 -20.38 8.38 3.00
N THR A 486 -19.73 9.54 3.06
CA THR A 486 -19.01 10.03 4.23
C THR A 486 -19.69 11.30 4.74
N GLN A 487 -19.90 11.37 6.04
CA GLN A 487 -20.42 12.53 6.76
C GLN A 487 -19.32 13.14 7.64
N ASP A 488 -19.47 14.44 7.94
CA ASP A 488 -18.54 15.18 8.78
C ASP A 488 -17.09 15.16 8.26
N ALA A 489 -16.93 15.21 6.93
CA ALA A 489 -15.63 15.24 6.28
C ALA A 489 -14.78 16.41 6.82
N ILE A 490 -13.55 16.10 7.27
CA ILE A 490 -12.65 17.12 7.82
C ILE A 490 -11.96 17.84 6.66
N LYS A 491 -12.15 19.16 6.58
CA LYS A 491 -11.62 20.03 5.54
C LYS A 491 -10.78 21.14 6.14
N THR A 492 -9.96 21.76 5.29
CA THR A 492 -9.18 22.96 5.62
C THR A 492 -9.88 24.19 5.01
N ASP A 493 -10.15 25.21 5.83
CA ASP A 493 -10.62 26.50 5.36
C ASP A 493 -9.41 27.40 5.06
N TYR A 494 -9.13 27.56 3.78
CA TYR A 494 -8.06 28.43 3.27
C TYR A 494 -8.46 29.91 3.16
N ASN A 495 -9.74 30.25 3.43
CA ASN A 495 -10.23 31.63 3.40
C ASN A 495 -10.03 32.34 4.75
N THR A 496 -9.69 31.60 5.81
CA THR A 496 -9.34 32.14 7.12
C THR A 496 -7.84 32.25 7.29
N TRP A 497 -7.40 33.16 8.12
CA TRP A 497 -6.00 33.27 8.51
C TRP A 497 -5.86 33.36 10.04
N PRO A 498 -5.22 32.39 10.68
CA PRO A 498 -4.68 31.14 10.10
C PRO A 498 -5.75 30.27 9.47
N CYS A 499 -5.35 29.39 8.52
CA CYS A 499 -6.23 28.35 7.98
C CYS A 499 -6.70 27.44 9.12
N SER A 500 -7.97 27.08 9.14
CA SER A 500 -8.53 26.25 10.21
C SER A 500 -9.12 24.96 9.68
N PHE A 501 -9.21 23.95 10.54
CA PHE A 501 -9.88 22.69 10.21
C PHE A 501 -11.32 22.72 10.69
N TYR A 502 -12.23 22.16 9.91
CA TYR A 502 -13.65 22.08 10.24
C TYR A 502 -14.29 20.82 9.68
N ASN A 503 -15.40 20.37 10.28
CA ASN A 503 -16.25 19.35 9.71
C ASN A 503 -17.19 19.97 8.69
N ALA A 504 -17.08 19.54 7.43
CA ALA A 504 -17.91 20.01 6.35
C ALA A 504 -19.36 19.53 6.52
N ALA A 505 -20.32 20.43 6.38
CA ALA A 505 -21.73 20.08 6.40
C ALA A 505 -22.11 19.28 5.13
N GLY A 506 -23.03 18.33 5.27
CA GLY A 506 -23.49 17.49 4.17
C GLY A 506 -22.71 16.19 4.02
N TYR A 507 -22.65 15.67 2.81
CA TYR A 507 -22.09 14.36 2.56
C TYR A 507 -21.13 14.40 1.37
N GLU A 508 -20.00 13.73 1.50
CA GLU A 508 -19.21 13.30 0.35
C GLU A 508 -19.71 11.93 -0.10
N THR A 509 -19.84 11.74 -1.38
CA THR A 509 -20.33 10.47 -1.94
C THR A 509 -19.47 10.01 -3.09
N SER A 510 -19.38 8.71 -3.25
CA SER A 510 -18.85 8.09 -4.45
C SER A 510 -19.69 6.87 -4.79
N LYS A 511 -20.06 6.74 -6.05
CA LYS A 511 -20.80 5.59 -6.59
C LYS A 511 -20.17 5.19 -7.92
N GLY A 512 -20.22 3.91 -8.25
CA GLY A 512 -19.58 3.49 -9.47
C GLY A 512 -19.72 2.01 -9.81
N ILE A 513 -19.02 1.65 -10.86
CA ILE A 513 -18.91 0.30 -11.40
C ILE A 513 -17.44 -0.07 -11.52
N GLU A 514 -17.11 -1.26 -11.07
CA GLU A 514 -15.83 -1.92 -11.29
C GLU A 514 -16.05 -3.11 -12.22
N LEU A 515 -15.24 -3.24 -13.25
CA LEU A 515 -15.19 -4.39 -14.14
C LEU A 515 -13.81 -5.03 -14.05
N SER A 516 -13.78 -6.34 -13.99
CA SER A 516 -12.55 -7.13 -14.04
C SER A 516 -12.69 -8.27 -15.04
N LEU A 517 -11.59 -8.57 -15.69
CA LEU A 517 -11.47 -9.73 -16.57
C LEU A 517 -10.05 -10.27 -16.43
N SER A 518 -9.93 -11.56 -16.16
CA SER A 518 -8.61 -12.22 -16.07
C SER A 518 -8.71 -13.63 -16.62
N GLY A 519 -7.58 -14.14 -17.06
CA GLY A 519 -7.52 -15.54 -17.48
C GLY A 519 -6.17 -15.93 -18.05
N THR A 520 -6.00 -17.24 -18.22
CA THR A 520 -4.79 -17.84 -18.78
C THR A 520 -5.16 -18.95 -19.74
N TRP A 521 -4.67 -18.87 -20.96
CA TRP A 521 -4.68 -19.95 -21.93
C TRP A 521 -3.42 -20.80 -21.75
N GLU A 522 -3.59 -22.02 -21.30
CA GLU A 522 -2.49 -22.99 -21.13
C GLU A 522 -1.97 -23.53 -22.47
N GLU A 523 -2.84 -23.57 -23.48
CA GLU A 523 -2.50 -24.00 -24.83
C GLU A 523 -1.85 -22.86 -25.61
N ASN A 524 -0.82 -23.16 -26.39
CA ASN A 524 -0.12 -22.19 -27.25
C ASN A 524 0.40 -20.96 -26.50
N TRP A 525 1.62 -21.05 -25.98
CA TRP A 525 2.40 -19.92 -25.40
C TRP A 525 1.98 -19.46 -24.01
N LYS A 526 1.19 -20.22 -23.26
CA LYS A 526 0.77 -19.82 -21.88
C LYS A 526 0.51 -18.32 -21.79
N THR A 527 -0.56 -17.89 -22.42
CA THR A 527 -0.87 -16.45 -22.49
C THR A 527 -1.82 -16.08 -21.36
N GLY A 528 -1.35 -15.20 -20.45
CA GLY A 528 -2.15 -14.61 -19.40
C GLY A 528 -2.62 -13.21 -19.76
N TYR A 529 -3.74 -12.79 -19.18
CA TYR A 529 -4.22 -11.41 -19.33
C TYR A 529 -5.03 -10.98 -18.11
N THR A 530 -4.95 -9.69 -17.82
CA THR A 530 -5.77 -9.00 -16.84
C THR A 530 -6.30 -7.69 -17.42
N LEU A 531 -7.54 -7.35 -17.07
CA LEU A 531 -8.15 -6.06 -17.39
C LEU A 531 -8.93 -5.58 -16.18
N SER A 532 -8.75 -4.35 -15.79
CA SER A 532 -9.58 -3.66 -14.82
C SER A 532 -10.07 -2.33 -15.36
N LEU A 533 -11.33 -2.02 -15.09
CA LEU A 533 -11.95 -0.74 -15.40
C LEU A 533 -12.76 -0.28 -14.21
N THR A 534 -12.59 0.98 -13.83
CA THR A 534 -13.44 1.64 -12.85
C THR A 534 -14.07 2.88 -13.45
N LEU A 535 -15.37 3.00 -13.27
CA LEU A 535 -16.14 4.22 -13.54
C LEU A 535 -16.74 4.67 -12.23
N CYS A 536 -16.42 5.88 -11.76
CA CYS A 536 -16.96 6.39 -10.51
C CYS A 536 -17.31 7.88 -10.59
N ASP A 537 -18.16 8.31 -9.69
CA ASP A 537 -18.63 9.68 -9.56
C ASP A 537 -18.40 10.15 -8.11
N PRO A 538 -17.16 10.61 -7.80
CA PRO A 538 -16.80 11.11 -6.49
C PRO A 538 -17.20 12.58 -6.36
N GLU A 539 -18.12 12.89 -5.45
CA GLU A 539 -18.66 14.22 -5.24
C GLU A 539 -18.57 14.68 -3.79
N THR A 540 -18.17 15.92 -3.60
CA THR A 540 -18.23 16.65 -2.33
C THR A 540 -19.67 17.12 -2.07
N ALA A 541 -19.95 17.61 -0.86
CA ALA A 541 -21.28 18.08 -0.47
C ALA A 541 -21.83 19.23 -1.34
N ASP A 542 -20.96 20.02 -1.96
CA ASP A 542 -21.31 21.12 -2.88
C ASP A 542 -21.32 20.70 -4.37
N GLY A 543 -21.27 19.39 -4.65
CA GLY A 543 -21.40 18.83 -5.99
C GLY A 543 -20.16 18.94 -6.87
N LYS A 544 -18.99 19.25 -6.28
CA LYS A 544 -17.71 19.23 -6.98
C LYS A 544 -17.07 17.85 -6.93
N GLN A 545 -16.17 17.58 -7.84
CA GLN A 545 -15.37 16.35 -7.76
C GLN A 545 -14.44 16.39 -6.56
N ILE A 546 -14.34 15.28 -5.80
CA ILE A 546 -13.35 15.11 -4.73
C ILE A 546 -11.94 15.24 -5.33
N GLY A 547 -11.07 15.99 -4.66
CA GLY A 547 -9.69 16.20 -5.10
C GLY A 547 -8.87 14.90 -5.13
N TYR A 548 -7.83 14.86 -5.96
CA TYR A 548 -6.92 13.73 -6.13
C TYR A 548 -7.63 12.43 -6.56
N THR A 549 -8.68 12.54 -7.37
CA THR A 549 -9.46 11.40 -7.88
C THR A 549 -9.49 11.37 -9.40
N ALA A 550 -9.91 10.24 -9.94
CA ALA A 550 -10.24 10.08 -11.35
C ALA A 550 -11.63 9.46 -11.49
N ARG A 551 -12.40 9.92 -12.48
CA ARG A 551 -13.74 9.34 -12.78
C ARG A 551 -13.64 8.02 -13.52
N GLN A 552 -12.55 7.81 -14.24
CA GLN A 552 -12.30 6.58 -14.99
C GLN A 552 -10.86 6.16 -14.84
N THR A 553 -10.63 4.90 -14.54
CA THR A 553 -9.31 4.27 -14.52
C THR A 553 -9.34 2.95 -15.28
N TRP A 554 -8.25 2.67 -15.99
CA TRP A 554 -8.05 1.45 -16.75
C TRP A 554 -6.67 0.90 -16.43
N ALA A 555 -6.59 -0.39 -16.20
CA ALA A 555 -5.34 -1.12 -16.22
C ALA A 555 -5.54 -2.42 -17.00
N ALA A 556 -4.59 -2.76 -17.81
CA ALA A 556 -4.60 -4.02 -18.56
C ALA A 556 -3.17 -4.54 -18.66
N ASP A 557 -3.04 -5.85 -18.65
CA ASP A 557 -1.80 -6.55 -18.95
C ASP A 557 -2.10 -7.77 -19.82
N ILE A 558 -1.22 -8.05 -20.74
CA ILE A 558 -1.21 -9.30 -21.50
C ILE A 558 0.23 -9.77 -21.61
N HIS A 559 0.48 -11.01 -21.22
CA HIS A 559 1.79 -11.63 -21.32
C HIS A 559 1.69 -13.00 -21.95
N THR A 560 2.81 -13.46 -22.49
CA THR A 560 2.90 -14.74 -23.15
C THR A 560 4.31 -15.34 -22.99
N SER A 561 4.39 -16.66 -22.96
CA SER A 561 5.64 -17.42 -22.89
C SER A 561 5.83 -18.24 -24.18
N PRO A 562 6.23 -17.61 -25.31
CA PRO A 562 6.31 -18.25 -26.61
C PRO A 562 7.45 -19.29 -26.73
N LEU A 563 8.42 -19.27 -25.82
CA LEU A 563 9.54 -20.18 -25.72
C LEU A 563 9.76 -20.57 -24.27
N ASP A 564 10.33 -21.73 -24.03
CA ASP A 564 10.70 -22.17 -22.68
C ASP A 564 11.64 -21.15 -22.02
N GLY A 565 11.30 -20.75 -20.82
CA GLY A 565 12.04 -19.75 -20.04
C GLY A 565 11.93 -18.31 -20.52
N PHE A 566 11.19 -18.00 -21.60
CA PHE A 566 11.01 -16.65 -22.08
C PHE A 566 9.56 -16.18 -21.92
N THR A 567 9.37 -15.12 -21.16
CA THR A 567 8.07 -14.44 -20.98
C THR A 567 8.21 -13.00 -21.46
N THR A 568 7.20 -12.50 -22.15
CA THR A 568 7.10 -11.08 -22.55
C THR A 568 5.67 -10.59 -22.44
N GLY A 569 5.48 -9.33 -22.17
CA GLY A 569 4.15 -8.75 -22.03
C GLY A 569 4.07 -7.25 -22.30
N ILE A 570 2.84 -6.78 -22.41
CA ILE A 570 2.50 -5.36 -22.59
C ILE A 570 1.45 -4.99 -21.53
N GLY A 571 1.72 -3.91 -20.80
CA GLY A 571 0.79 -3.33 -19.85
C GLY A 571 0.30 -1.96 -20.29
N LEU A 572 -0.95 -1.65 -19.93
CA LEU A 572 -1.61 -0.35 -20.13
C LEU A 572 -2.06 0.20 -18.79
N ALA A 573 -1.82 1.48 -18.55
CA ALA A 573 -2.48 2.24 -17.48
C ALA A 573 -3.05 3.54 -18.07
N ALA A 574 -4.31 3.87 -17.73
CA ALA A 574 -4.96 5.07 -18.21
C ALA A 574 -5.91 5.66 -17.17
N ALA A 575 -6.08 6.98 -17.18
CA ALA A 575 -7.06 7.66 -16.35
C ALA A 575 -7.64 8.90 -17.04
N SER A 576 -8.92 9.18 -16.77
CA SER A 576 -9.60 10.38 -17.27
C SER A 576 -10.56 10.96 -16.22
N GLY A 577 -11.00 12.21 -16.44
CA GLY A 577 -11.76 12.95 -15.45
C GLY A 577 -10.97 13.11 -14.15
N ARG A 578 -9.72 13.50 -14.27
CA ARG A 578 -8.77 13.60 -13.16
C ARG A 578 -8.89 14.96 -12.50
N SER A 579 -8.98 14.97 -11.19
CA SER A 579 -8.94 16.19 -10.39
C SER A 579 -7.65 16.27 -9.59
N ASP A 580 -7.15 17.48 -9.44
CA ASP A 580 -6.07 17.81 -8.52
C ASP A 580 -6.64 18.30 -7.19
N TYR A 581 -5.91 19.09 -6.50
CA TYR A 581 -6.16 19.66 -5.19
C TYR A 581 -7.62 20.07 -4.90
N GLU A 582 -8.05 19.92 -3.63
CA GLU A 582 -9.33 20.37 -3.10
C GLU A 582 -9.31 21.88 -2.78
N GLY A 583 -9.35 22.72 -3.81
CA GLY A 583 -9.49 24.16 -3.64
C GLY A 583 -10.88 24.67 -4.03
N ALA A 584 -11.10 25.97 -3.97
CA ALA A 584 -12.35 26.60 -4.40
C ALA A 584 -12.71 26.28 -5.86
N SER A 585 -11.72 25.87 -6.67
CA SER A 585 -11.90 25.40 -8.05
C SER A 585 -10.84 24.32 -8.31
N PRO A 586 -11.16 23.03 -8.14
CA PRO A 586 -10.22 21.96 -8.41
C PRO A 586 -9.77 22.01 -9.87
N ALA A 587 -8.45 21.95 -10.09
CA ALA A 587 -7.93 21.84 -11.44
C ALA A 587 -8.29 20.46 -12.01
N MET A 588 -8.80 20.46 -13.24
CA MET A 588 -9.07 19.22 -13.98
C MET A 588 -7.91 18.96 -14.93
N PHE A 589 -7.39 17.75 -14.93
CA PHE A 589 -6.31 17.33 -15.80
C PHE A 589 -6.82 16.55 -17.00
N ASP A 590 -6.11 16.68 -18.11
CA ASP A 590 -6.36 15.88 -19.29
C ASP A 590 -6.22 14.39 -19.00
N ALA A 591 -6.93 13.59 -19.79
CA ALA A 591 -6.77 12.14 -19.78
C ALA A 591 -5.35 11.75 -20.20
N TYR A 592 -4.87 10.66 -19.63
CA TYR A 592 -3.61 10.06 -20.07
C TYR A 592 -3.75 8.56 -20.26
N TYR A 593 -2.81 7.99 -21.00
CA TYR A 593 -2.50 6.56 -21.01
C TYR A 593 -1.00 6.36 -21.07
N THR A 594 -0.51 5.28 -20.50
CA THR A 594 0.88 4.83 -20.64
C THR A 594 0.89 3.36 -21.03
N LEU A 595 1.78 3.03 -21.95
CA LEU A 595 2.07 1.66 -22.32
C LEU A 595 3.45 1.29 -21.82
N ARG A 596 3.56 0.09 -21.27
CA ARG A 596 4.82 -0.54 -20.88
C ARG A 596 5.02 -1.83 -21.66
N TRP A 597 6.27 -2.20 -21.86
CA TRP A 597 6.66 -3.51 -22.37
C TRP A 597 7.67 -4.12 -21.43
N TYR A 598 7.63 -5.42 -21.25
CA TYR A 598 8.61 -6.15 -20.46
C TYR A 598 8.92 -7.50 -21.07
N ALA A 599 10.12 -8.00 -20.75
CA ALA A 599 10.55 -9.33 -21.10
C ALA A 599 11.47 -9.91 -20.04
N ARG A 600 11.37 -11.21 -19.84
CA ARG A 600 12.15 -12.00 -18.91
C ARG A 600 12.63 -13.25 -19.63
N TYR A 601 13.90 -13.61 -19.41
CA TYR A 601 14.49 -14.82 -19.97
C TYR A 601 15.27 -15.59 -18.92
N GLU A 602 14.84 -16.81 -18.61
CA GLU A 602 15.53 -17.76 -17.76
C GLU A 602 16.62 -18.46 -18.59
N VAL A 603 17.86 -17.98 -18.46
CA VAL A 603 19.02 -18.56 -19.16
C VAL A 603 19.28 -19.98 -18.69
N ASN A 604 19.13 -20.20 -17.38
CA ASN A 604 19.22 -21.48 -16.69
C ASN A 604 18.60 -21.34 -15.28
N GLU A 605 18.66 -22.38 -14.46
CA GLU A 605 18.14 -22.39 -13.08
C GLU A 605 18.76 -21.34 -12.15
N TYR A 606 19.97 -20.85 -12.48
CA TYR A 606 20.71 -19.86 -11.67
C TYR A 606 20.59 -18.43 -12.18
N LEU A 607 20.31 -18.21 -13.45
CA LEU A 607 20.37 -16.88 -14.07
C LEU A 607 19.10 -16.56 -14.86
N THR A 608 18.45 -15.48 -14.47
CA THR A 608 17.35 -14.85 -15.20
C THR A 608 17.75 -13.44 -15.63
N LEU A 609 17.53 -13.10 -16.88
CA LEU A 609 17.66 -11.75 -17.42
C LEU A 609 16.28 -11.10 -17.52
N HIS A 610 16.21 -9.79 -17.28
CA HIS A 610 14.96 -9.06 -17.46
C HIS A 610 15.20 -7.67 -18.09
N MET A 611 14.19 -7.17 -18.77
CA MET A 611 14.17 -5.84 -19.37
C MET A 611 12.74 -5.28 -19.35
N ARG A 612 12.60 -3.97 -19.12
CA ARG A 612 11.32 -3.29 -19.25
C ARG A 612 11.48 -1.90 -19.84
N VAL A 613 10.47 -1.47 -20.54
CA VAL A 613 10.36 -0.12 -21.14
C VAL A 613 9.05 0.49 -20.66
N GLU A 614 9.15 1.56 -19.91
CA GLU A 614 8.01 2.31 -19.38
C GLU A 614 7.66 3.47 -20.33
N ASN A 615 6.35 3.78 -20.42
CA ASN A 615 5.83 4.86 -21.26
C ASN A 615 6.41 4.82 -22.70
N ILE A 616 6.25 3.69 -23.38
CA ILE A 616 6.79 3.45 -24.76
C ILE A 616 6.36 4.54 -25.72
N THR A 617 5.14 5.03 -25.58
CA THR A 617 4.56 6.07 -26.46
C THR A 617 5.10 7.46 -26.19
N ASN A 618 5.96 7.61 -25.16
CA ASN A 618 6.51 8.90 -24.71
C ASN A 618 5.42 9.97 -24.48
N GLN A 619 4.26 9.54 -24.02
CA GLN A 619 3.17 10.48 -23.75
C GLN A 619 3.53 11.41 -22.60
N LYS A 620 3.25 12.70 -22.78
CA LYS A 620 3.40 13.73 -21.77
C LYS A 620 2.05 14.13 -21.23
N PHE A 621 1.93 14.18 -19.90
CA PHE A 621 0.73 14.63 -19.21
C PHE A 621 1.10 15.28 -17.88
N ILE A 622 0.23 16.14 -17.40
CA ILE A 622 0.38 16.79 -16.10
C ILE A 622 0.07 15.77 -14.99
N THR A 623 0.92 15.72 -13.99
CA THR A 623 0.78 14.81 -12.86
C THR A 623 0.29 15.50 -11.61
N GLU A 624 0.75 16.73 -11.40
CA GLU A 624 0.40 17.57 -10.26
C GLU A 624 0.54 19.04 -10.67
N SER A 625 -0.31 19.92 -10.12
CA SER A 625 -0.12 21.36 -10.19
C SER A 625 0.58 21.86 -8.92
N ALA A 626 1.66 22.58 -9.07
CA ALA A 626 2.31 23.27 -7.96
C ALA A 626 1.56 24.58 -7.66
N TYR A 627 0.38 24.46 -7.03
CA TYR A 627 -0.33 25.65 -6.53
C TYR A 627 0.41 26.21 -5.30
N PRO A 628 0.60 27.54 -5.13
CA PRO A 628 0.04 28.67 -5.91
C PRO A 628 0.94 29.20 -7.03
N TYR A 629 2.05 28.54 -7.36
CA TYR A 629 3.11 29.11 -8.22
C TYR A 629 2.90 28.90 -9.71
N GLY A 630 1.77 28.32 -10.14
CA GLY A 630 1.45 28.13 -11.56
C GLY A 630 2.38 27.16 -12.31
N ALA A 631 3.27 26.48 -11.60
CA ALA A 631 4.09 25.42 -12.17
C ALA A 631 3.31 24.10 -12.12
N SER A 632 3.26 23.40 -13.24
CA SER A 632 2.74 22.04 -13.30
C SER A 632 3.88 21.11 -13.65
N TYR A 633 3.84 19.90 -13.07
CA TYR A 633 4.85 18.88 -13.35
C TYR A 633 4.36 17.92 -14.43
N LEU A 634 5.28 17.52 -15.31
CA LEU A 634 5.05 16.51 -16.34
C LEU A 634 5.55 15.13 -15.86
N ASN A 635 4.90 14.09 -16.35
CA ASN A 635 5.40 12.72 -16.17
C ASN A 635 6.77 12.55 -16.85
N PRO A 636 7.61 11.58 -16.41
CA PRO A 636 8.80 11.16 -17.13
C PRO A 636 8.46 10.72 -18.55
N GLY A 637 9.41 10.86 -19.45
CA GLY A 637 9.32 10.28 -20.79
C GLY A 637 9.48 8.77 -20.78
N THR A 638 9.77 8.21 -21.94
CA THR A 638 10.15 6.81 -22.09
C THR A 638 11.37 6.51 -21.24
N ALA A 639 11.30 5.43 -20.45
CA ALA A 639 12.38 4.96 -19.61
C ALA A 639 12.65 3.47 -19.87
N ILE A 640 13.92 3.08 -19.84
CA ILE A 640 14.37 1.71 -20.12
C ILE A 640 15.13 1.20 -18.89
N TYR A 641 14.83 -0.02 -18.48
CA TYR A 641 15.48 -0.72 -17.38
C TYR A 641 15.86 -2.12 -17.80
N GLY A 642 16.96 -2.64 -17.27
CA GLY A 642 17.37 -4.01 -17.53
C GLY A 642 18.31 -4.53 -16.46
N GLY A 643 18.31 -5.82 -16.27
CA GLY A 643 19.08 -6.43 -15.21
C GLY A 643 19.04 -7.94 -15.19
N CYS A 644 19.42 -8.48 -14.05
CA CYS A 644 19.45 -9.94 -13.85
C CYS A 644 19.09 -10.31 -12.41
N THR A 645 18.62 -11.55 -12.27
CA THR A 645 18.48 -12.25 -11.00
C THR A 645 19.38 -13.48 -11.03
N ILE A 646 20.20 -13.62 -9.98
CA ILE A 646 21.06 -14.80 -9.78
C ILE A 646 20.51 -15.56 -8.58
N LYS A 647 20.33 -16.87 -8.72
CA LYS A 647 19.84 -17.78 -7.67
C LYS A 647 20.92 -18.77 -7.27
N PHE A 648 20.94 -19.13 -5.99
CA PHE A 648 21.88 -20.07 -5.41
C PHE A 648 21.17 -21.11 -4.55
#